data_0bc5d2ead1f9da6e29ea5beaa0822863
#
_entry.id   0bc5d2ead1f9da6e29ea5beaa0822863
#
_cell.length_a   1.000
_cell.length_b   1.000
_cell.length_c   1.000
_cell.angle_alpha   90.00
_cell.angle_beta   90.00
_cell.angle_gamma   90.00
#
_symmetry.space_group_name_H-M   'P 1'
#
loop_
_entity.id
_entity.type
_entity.pdbx_description
1 polymer ?
#
loop_
_entity_poly.entity_id
_entity_poly.type
_entity_poly.pdbx_seq_one_letter_code
_entity_poly.pdbx_strand_id
1 'polypeptide(L)'
;MTALQSRRLRYGVGAIGLVFMLLAALRLVFVVGFSGLPLNTPHLLETLGIGLRFDLRLAVLLLLPLVVLAWLPRWNLITLPALRWLARGYLVVALAVVGLVYIIDFGHYAYLGVRINATVLRYLQDAQISQQMVWETYPVLWITACWLAAVALWVWALVCLERLTLDQPKPVIGKWTLASVSLIGIVAVLLALLGRVANLNLENPVPLRWSDAFFSGNSQVAAVGLNPVLFLYDTLKVGQSQFDEQKVREHYPQIAHYLGVNNPDAQQLNFTREQDVQPYRLAGERPPNVIFVMLESLGTSAVGAYGNPLNPTPNLDKLATQSWFFKHFYVPVTGTAKTVWASISGVPDVTRQETATRNPLITRQHTLINAFEGYQRFYMIGGNAGWANINALIRQSIDGVQLYEESHWRSPRVDVWGISDLDLFKEGDALLRAVPKDQPFFAYLQTSSNHRPFTIPKQNDGFQIADVTLEQVQAAGSRSVEQYNAVRLLDYNIGRLMEIAKAGGWYDNSIFVFFGDHNTRISQIPHMAPAFEQLGLESNNVPLLIHAPGLKPRVIDEAVGLADLLPTVAGMAGMPFRNAAMGRDIQQPAPEGERVVPLVLREGTFPIIGGVTQHFLLQMQHDGSSPTLHDLASQTPREDVAEQHPEEFQRLQGLTRGLHESARLMLFQNVRE
;
A
#
# COMPACT_ATOMS: atom_id res chain seq x y z
N MET A 1 -41.82 23.26 18.52
CA MET A 1 -40.50 22.65 18.29
C MET A 1 -40.52 21.65 17.14
N THR A 2 -41.40 20.65 17.11
CA THR A 2 -41.44 19.57 16.11
C THR A 2 -41.66 20.02 14.65
N ALA A 3 -42.51 21.04 14.37
CA ALA A 3 -42.72 21.56 13.02
C ALA A 3 -41.46 22.26 12.43
N LEU A 4 -40.73 23.00 13.27
CA LEU A 4 -39.50 23.68 12.91
C LEU A 4 -38.38 22.68 12.56
N GLN A 5 -38.23 21.62 13.36
CA GLN A 5 -37.25 20.57 13.13
C GLN A 5 -37.55 19.76 11.85
N SER A 6 -38.83 19.48 11.57
CA SER A 6 -39.25 18.81 10.32
C SER A 6 -38.92 19.60 9.06
N ARG A 7 -39.01 20.94 9.09
CA ARG A 7 -38.64 21.80 7.94
C ARG A 7 -37.14 21.82 7.72
N ARG A 8 -36.36 21.90 8.81
CA ARG A 8 -34.89 21.84 8.74
C ARG A 8 -34.40 20.53 8.19
N LEU A 9 -34.97 19.41 8.66
CA LEU A 9 -34.61 18.08 8.16
C LEU A 9 -34.87 17.96 6.64
N ARG A 10 -36.03 18.44 6.17
CA ARG A 10 -36.36 18.43 4.73
C ARG A 10 -35.43 19.30 3.90
N TYR A 11 -35.08 20.47 4.42
CA TYR A 11 -34.08 21.32 3.78
C TYR A 11 -32.72 20.61 3.69
N GLY A 12 -32.26 20.03 4.79
CA GLY A 12 -31.00 19.28 4.81
C GLY A 12 -30.96 18.11 3.83
N VAL A 13 -31.98 17.25 3.85
CA VAL A 13 -32.11 16.12 2.90
C VAL A 13 -32.21 16.62 1.46
N GLY A 14 -33.03 17.64 1.22
CA GLY A 14 -33.17 18.24 -0.11
C GLY A 14 -31.87 18.87 -0.62
N ALA A 15 -31.13 19.54 0.26
CA ALA A 15 -29.83 20.13 -0.10
C ALA A 15 -28.77 19.08 -0.40
N ILE A 16 -28.71 18.00 0.42
CA ILE A 16 -27.82 16.84 0.12
C ILE A 16 -28.20 16.24 -1.23
N GLY A 17 -29.49 15.97 -1.46
CA GLY A 17 -29.99 15.43 -2.74
C GLY A 17 -29.63 16.31 -3.93
N LEU A 18 -29.81 17.64 -3.80
CA LEU A 18 -29.52 18.59 -4.86
C LEU A 18 -28.02 18.64 -5.20
N VAL A 19 -27.14 18.69 -4.18
CA VAL A 19 -25.69 18.64 -4.38
C VAL A 19 -25.28 17.31 -4.99
N PHE A 20 -25.79 16.20 -4.49
CA PHE A 20 -25.51 14.87 -5.02
C PHE A 20 -25.91 14.75 -6.51
N MET A 21 -27.09 15.22 -6.88
CA MET A 21 -27.55 15.20 -8.28
C MET A 21 -26.65 16.04 -9.19
N LEU A 22 -26.17 17.19 -8.72
CA LEU A 22 -25.21 18.00 -9.47
C LEU A 22 -23.91 17.23 -9.70
N LEU A 23 -23.34 16.65 -8.64
CA LEU A 23 -22.09 15.89 -8.73
C LEU A 23 -22.25 14.66 -9.64
N ALA A 24 -23.36 13.94 -9.54
CA ALA A 24 -23.69 12.83 -10.42
C ALA A 24 -23.82 13.26 -11.89
N ALA A 25 -24.45 14.42 -12.14
CA ALA A 25 -24.53 14.99 -13.50
C ALA A 25 -23.16 15.34 -14.05
N LEU A 26 -22.29 15.98 -13.25
CA LEU A 26 -20.90 16.26 -13.64
C LEU A 26 -20.10 14.98 -13.92
N ARG A 27 -20.33 13.91 -13.17
CA ARG A 27 -19.75 12.60 -13.45
C ARG A 27 -20.22 12.04 -14.79
N LEU A 28 -21.52 12.14 -15.10
CA LEU A 28 -22.03 11.71 -16.41
C LEU A 28 -21.42 12.52 -17.54
N VAL A 29 -21.27 13.84 -17.37
CA VAL A 29 -20.55 14.70 -18.35
C VAL A 29 -19.11 14.20 -18.54
N PHE A 30 -18.42 13.83 -17.47
CA PHE A 30 -17.07 13.25 -17.55
C PHE A 30 -17.07 11.95 -18.35
N VAL A 31 -17.99 11.02 -18.04
CA VAL A 31 -18.06 9.72 -18.72
C VAL A 31 -18.32 9.86 -20.22
N VAL A 32 -19.27 10.71 -20.59
CA VAL A 32 -19.68 10.86 -21.98
C VAL A 32 -18.72 11.74 -22.78
N GLY A 33 -18.20 12.81 -22.16
CA GLY A 33 -17.44 13.83 -22.88
C GLY A 33 -15.91 13.69 -22.79
N PHE A 34 -15.39 13.05 -21.75
CA PHE A 34 -13.94 13.09 -21.46
C PHE A 34 -13.29 11.73 -21.24
N SER A 35 -14.01 10.70 -20.78
CA SER A 35 -13.39 9.42 -20.42
C SER A 35 -12.82 8.65 -21.61
N GLY A 36 -13.38 8.90 -22.81
CA GLY A 36 -13.04 8.15 -24.03
C GLY A 36 -13.46 6.68 -24.01
N LEU A 37 -14.21 6.24 -22.98
CA LEU A 37 -14.63 4.85 -22.80
C LEU A 37 -15.96 4.56 -23.51
N PRO A 38 -16.05 3.45 -24.28
CA PRO A 38 -17.34 2.94 -24.72
C PRO A 38 -18.25 2.57 -23.55
N LEU A 39 -19.57 2.79 -23.68
CA LEU A 39 -20.52 2.49 -22.60
C LEU A 39 -20.62 1.00 -22.23
N ASN A 40 -20.16 0.12 -23.10
CA ASN A 40 -20.06 -1.34 -22.86
C ASN A 40 -18.72 -1.78 -22.27
N THR A 41 -17.87 -0.84 -21.84
CA THR A 41 -16.58 -1.16 -21.22
C THR A 41 -16.81 -2.03 -19.96
N PRO A 42 -16.07 -3.14 -19.80
CA PRO A 42 -16.16 -3.98 -18.61
C PRO A 42 -15.96 -3.15 -17.32
N HIS A 43 -16.72 -3.48 -16.28
CA HIS A 43 -16.67 -2.82 -14.96
C HIS A 43 -17.11 -1.33 -14.91
N LEU A 44 -17.55 -0.73 -16.00
CA LEU A 44 -17.93 0.68 -16.02
C LEU A 44 -19.08 0.99 -15.05
N LEU A 45 -20.14 0.17 -15.03
CA LEU A 45 -21.30 0.36 -14.14
C LEU A 45 -20.92 0.20 -12.67
N GLU A 46 -20.09 -0.76 -12.34
CA GLU A 46 -19.60 -0.98 -10.99
C GLU A 46 -18.76 0.21 -10.50
N THR A 47 -17.87 0.70 -11.37
CA THR A 47 -17.04 1.88 -11.10
C THR A 47 -17.89 3.14 -10.95
N LEU A 48 -18.94 3.31 -11.75
CA LEU A 48 -19.93 4.39 -11.57
C LEU A 48 -20.60 4.32 -10.20
N GLY A 49 -20.96 3.12 -9.73
CA GLY A 49 -21.50 2.91 -8.39
C GLY A 49 -20.55 3.35 -7.28
N ILE A 50 -19.25 3.06 -7.44
CA ILE A 50 -18.19 3.57 -6.53
C ILE A 50 -18.16 5.09 -6.56
N GLY A 51 -18.15 5.68 -7.75
CA GLY A 51 -18.11 7.12 -7.94
C GLY A 51 -19.30 7.85 -7.32
N LEU A 52 -20.52 7.33 -7.47
CA LEU A 52 -21.72 7.90 -6.84
C LEU A 52 -21.63 7.87 -5.30
N ARG A 53 -20.97 6.86 -4.71
CA ARG A 53 -20.73 6.84 -3.26
C ARG A 53 -19.75 7.94 -2.82
N PHE A 54 -18.72 8.25 -3.63
CA PHE A 54 -17.85 9.40 -3.38
C PHE A 54 -18.61 10.73 -3.55
N ASP A 55 -19.46 10.86 -4.55
CA ASP A 55 -20.26 12.06 -4.76
C ASP A 55 -21.21 12.31 -3.58
N LEU A 56 -21.85 11.26 -3.08
CA LEU A 56 -22.69 11.35 -1.88
C LEU A 56 -21.90 11.75 -0.64
N ARG A 57 -20.68 11.18 -0.47
CA ARG A 57 -19.78 11.58 0.61
C ARG A 57 -19.43 13.06 0.55
N LEU A 58 -19.05 13.57 -0.63
CA LEU A 58 -18.74 14.99 -0.81
C LEU A 58 -19.97 15.87 -0.54
N ALA A 59 -21.16 15.48 -1.03
CA ALA A 59 -22.39 16.20 -0.77
C ALA A 59 -22.69 16.32 0.73
N VAL A 60 -22.51 15.23 1.48
CA VAL A 60 -22.68 15.22 2.93
C VAL A 60 -21.60 16.07 3.63
N LEU A 61 -20.33 15.96 3.23
CA LEU A 61 -19.24 16.77 3.79
C LEU A 61 -19.47 18.27 3.62
N LEU A 62 -19.92 18.70 2.45
CA LEU A 62 -20.23 20.11 2.18
C LEU A 62 -21.41 20.64 3.01
N LEU A 63 -22.38 19.79 3.34
CA LEU A 63 -23.51 20.19 4.16
C LEU A 63 -23.31 19.97 5.66
N LEU A 64 -22.32 19.20 6.05
CA LEU A 64 -22.07 18.86 7.45
C LEU A 64 -21.98 20.08 8.39
N PRO A 65 -21.28 21.20 8.05
CA PRO A 65 -21.26 22.40 8.87
C PRO A 65 -22.65 22.98 9.11
N LEU A 66 -23.49 23.01 8.07
CA LEU A 66 -24.85 23.53 8.18
C LEU A 66 -25.76 22.61 8.99
N VAL A 67 -25.59 21.29 8.86
CA VAL A 67 -26.33 20.30 9.65
C VAL A 67 -25.96 20.43 11.13
N VAL A 68 -24.67 20.53 11.47
CA VAL A 68 -24.20 20.72 12.85
C VAL A 68 -24.74 22.04 13.43
N LEU A 69 -24.64 23.14 12.70
CA LEU A 69 -25.16 24.44 13.13
C LEU A 69 -26.70 24.42 13.32
N ALA A 70 -27.40 23.69 12.47
CA ALA A 70 -28.86 23.56 12.58
C ALA A 70 -29.33 22.85 13.88
N TRP A 71 -28.47 22.10 14.55
CA TRP A 71 -28.77 21.49 15.86
C TRP A 71 -28.72 22.49 17.01
N LEU A 72 -28.04 23.63 16.84
CA LEU A 72 -27.97 24.65 17.86
C LEU A 72 -29.31 25.41 17.96
N PRO A 73 -29.95 25.54 19.16
CA PRO A 73 -31.25 26.17 19.28
C PRO A 73 -31.31 27.64 18.80
N ARG A 74 -30.18 28.33 18.93
CA ARG A 74 -30.04 29.75 18.51
C ARG A 74 -29.84 29.93 17.01
N TRP A 75 -29.46 28.90 16.27
CA TRP A 75 -29.20 28.93 14.83
C TRP A 75 -30.43 28.43 14.05
N ASN A 76 -31.36 29.34 13.82
CA ASN A 76 -32.63 28.97 13.21
C ASN A 76 -32.78 29.61 11.81
N LEU A 77 -32.54 28.80 10.78
CA LEU A 77 -32.69 29.18 9.36
C LEU A 77 -34.11 29.65 8.99
N ILE A 78 -35.13 29.33 9.80
CA ILE A 78 -36.50 29.69 9.52
C ILE A 78 -36.83 31.06 10.07
N THR A 79 -36.38 31.39 11.27
CA THR A 79 -36.70 32.64 11.98
C THR A 79 -35.67 33.74 11.78
N LEU A 80 -34.44 33.42 11.37
CA LEU A 80 -33.37 34.39 11.20
C LEU A 80 -32.94 34.47 9.71
N PRO A 81 -33.42 35.49 8.97
CA PRO A 81 -33.07 35.67 7.55
C PRO A 81 -31.57 35.76 7.32
N ALA A 82 -30.82 36.38 8.21
CA ALA A 82 -29.37 36.50 8.10
C ALA A 82 -28.67 35.13 8.03
N LEU A 83 -29.14 34.13 8.79
CA LEU A 83 -28.58 32.78 8.74
C LEU A 83 -28.91 32.05 7.45
N ARG A 84 -30.07 32.31 6.83
CA ARG A 84 -30.37 31.80 5.49
C ARG A 84 -29.42 32.36 4.45
N TRP A 85 -29.16 33.67 4.50
CA TRP A 85 -28.20 34.31 3.61
C TRP A 85 -26.82 33.75 3.77
N LEU A 86 -26.36 33.56 5.02
CA LEU A 86 -25.05 32.94 5.31
C LEU A 86 -24.97 31.49 4.80
N ALA A 87 -26.01 30.68 5.06
CA ALA A 87 -26.04 29.29 4.61
C ALA A 87 -26.08 29.20 3.08
N ARG A 88 -26.87 30.05 2.41
CA ARG A 88 -26.92 30.14 0.96
C ARG A 88 -25.57 30.61 0.40
N GLY A 89 -25.01 31.67 0.95
CA GLY A 89 -23.72 32.21 0.56
C GLY A 89 -22.62 31.15 0.67
N TYR A 90 -22.57 30.42 1.80
CA TYR A 90 -21.64 29.29 1.97
C TYR A 90 -21.81 28.24 0.88
N LEU A 91 -23.04 27.77 0.63
CA LEU A 91 -23.28 26.73 -0.39
C LEU A 91 -22.97 27.22 -1.81
N VAL A 92 -23.25 28.48 -2.12
CA VAL A 92 -22.94 29.05 -3.42
C VAL A 92 -21.42 29.12 -3.62
N VAL A 93 -20.68 29.62 -2.63
CA VAL A 93 -19.20 29.68 -2.69
C VAL A 93 -18.62 28.27 -2.77
N ALA A 94 -19.05 27.36 -1.89
CA ALA A 94 -18.54 25.98 -1.88
C ALA A 94 -18.75 25.28 -3.23
N LEU A 95 -19.91 25.43 -3.84
CA LEU A 95 -20.22 24.80 -5.13
C LEU A 95 -19.64 25.54 -6.33
N ALA A 96 -19.44 26.84 -6.25
CA ALA A 96 -18.65 27.56 -7.23
C ALA A 96 -17.19 27.06 -7.26
N VAL A 97 -16.59 26.85 -6.09
CA VAL A 97 -15.24 26.24 -5.96
C VAL A 97 -15.23 24.81 -6.49
N VAL A 98 -16.20 23.96 -6.10
CA VAL A 98 -16.34 22.60 -6.63
C VAL A 98 -16.46 22.62 -8.15
N GLY A 99 -17.31 23.47 -8.71
CA GLY A 99 -17.46 23.62 -10.16
C GLY A 99 -16.15 24.03 -10.84
N LEU A 100 -15.38 24.93 -10.24
CA LEU A 100 -14.07 25.33 -10.74
C LEU A 100 -13.09 24.13 -10.73
N VAL A 101 -13.05 23.35 -9.65
CA VAL A 101 -12.21 22.13 -9.58
C VAL A 101 -12.61 21.14 -10.69
N TYR A 102 -13.91 20.95 -10.97
CA TYR A 102 -14.35 20.07 -12.07
C TYR A 102 -13.96 20.61 -13.45
N ILE A 103 -14.03 21.92 -13.67
CA ILE A 103 -13.59 22.55 -14.94
C ILE A 103 -12.10 22.30 -15.15
N ILE A 104 -11.27 22.56 -14.13
CA ILE A 104 -9.83 22.31 -14.19
C ILE A 104 -9.56 20.82 -14.38
N ASP A 105 -10.27 19.95 -13.69
CA ASP A 105 -10.14 18.50 -13.79
C ASP A 105 -10.45 17.97 -15.20
N PHE A 106 -11.50 18.46 -15.85
CA PHE A 106 -11.84 18.06 -17.21
C PHE A 106 -10.77 18.48 -18.22
N GLY A 107 -10.23 19.71 -18.09
CA GLY A 107 -9.11 20.16 -18.90
C GLY A 107 -7.83 19.37 -18.62
N HIS A 108 -7.52 19.12 -17.36
CA HIS A 108 -6.38 18.33 -16.93
C HIS A 108 -6.45 16.88 -17.45
N TYR A 109 -7.63 16.26 -17.37
CA TYR A 109 -7.84 14.91 -17.88
C TYR A 109 -7.76 14.83 -19.41
N ALA A 110 -8.35 15.80 -20.11
CA ALA A 110 -8.28 15.86 -21.57
C ALA A 110 -6.82 16.00 -22.08
N TYR A 111 -5.95 16.65 -21.31
CA TYR A 111 -4.55 16.85 -21.68
C TYR A 111 -3.62 15.73 -21.23
N LEU A 112 -3.78 15.22 -19.98
CA LEU A 112 -2.84 14.28 -19.34
C LEU A 112 -3.41 12.86 -19.17
N GLY A 113 -4.72 12.65 -19.40
CA GLY A 113 -5.38 11.34 -19.19
C GLY A 113 -5.52 10.92 -17.73
N VAL A 114 -5.28 11.84 -16.78
CA VAL A 114 -5.38 11.59 -15.35
C VAL A 114 -6.26 12.64 -14.65
N ARG A 115 -6.97 12.23 -13.60
CA ARG A 115 -7.79 13.17 -12.79
C ARG A 115 -6.89 14.19 -12.10
N ILE A 116 -7.44 15.37 -11.82
CA ILE A 116 -6.71 16.43 -11.11
C ILE A 116 -6.14 15.90 -9.78
N ASN A 117 -4.89 16.23 -9.51
CA ASN A 117 -4.16 15.81 -8.32
C ASN A 117 -3.17 16.91 -7.91
N ALA A 118 -2.41 16.68 -6.83
CA ALA A 118 -1.48 17.69 -6.27
C ALA A 118 -0.41 18.19 -7.24
N THR A 119 -0.12 17.48 -8.34
CA THR A 119 0.86 17.93 -9.33
C THR A 119 0.42 19.21 -10.04
N VAL A 120 -0.88 19.53 -10.04
CA VAL A 120 -1.41 20.79 -10.57
C VAL A 120 -0.77 22.02 -9.92
N LEU A 121 -0.32 21.90 -8.67
CA LEU A 121 0.35 23.01 -7.97
C LEU A 121 1.71 23.38 -8.60
N ARG A 122 2.34 22.50 -9.37
CA ARG A 122 3.57 22.82 -10.12
C ARG A 122 3.35 23.91 -11.17
N TYR A 123 2.15 23.96 -11.77
CA TYR A 123 1.80 25.02 -12.71
C TYR A 123 1.73 26.41 -12.07
N LEU A 124 1.62 26.50 -10.73
CA LEU A 124 1.69 27.78 -10.01
C LEU A 124 3.11 28.31 -9.89
N GLN A 125 4.13 27.46 -10.02
CA GLN A 125 5.54 27.87 -10.00
C GLN A 125 5.88 28.71 -11.26
N ASP A 126 5.26 28.33 -12.40
CA ASP A 126 5.39 29.03 -13.68
C ASP A 126 4.05 29.66 -14.09
N ALA A 127 3.42 30.38 -13.14
CA ALA A 127 2.04 30.84 -13.26
C ALA A 127 1.79 31.68 -14.53
N GLN A 128 2.74 32.51 -14.94
CA GLN A 128 2.61 33.38 -16.12
C GLN A 128 2.55 32.55 -17.42
N ILE A 129 3.44 31.55 -17.56
CA ILE A 129 3.49 30.66 -18.73
C ILE A 129 2.23 29.80 -18.74
N SER A 130 1.85 29.25 -17.59
CA SER A 130 0.66 28.41 -17.44
C SER A 130 -0.62 29.18 -17.77
N GLN A 131 -0.74 30.42 -17.32
CA GLN A 131 -1.88 31.27 -17.62
C GLN A 131 -1.97 31.57 -19.13
N GLN A 132 -0.85 31.90 -19.79
CA GLN A 132 -0.81 32.14 -21.22
C GLN A 132 -1.21 30.89 -22.01
N MET A 133 -0.68 29.70 -21.64
CA MET A 133 -1.00 28.45 -22.27
C MET A 133 -2.51 28.11 -22.15
N VAL A 134 -3.11 28.31 -20.98
CA VAL A 134 -4.54 28.09 -20.76
C VAL A 134 -5.36 29.04 -21.62
N TRP A 135 -4.96 30.33 -21.70
CA TRP A 135 -5.67 31.33 -22.46
C TRP A 135 -5.63 31.06 -23.97
N GLU A 136 -4.50 30.61 -24.50
CA GLU A 136 -4.31 30.30 -25.92
C GLU A 136 -4.95 28.97 -26.34
N THR A 137 -5.03 27.99 -25.40
CA THR A 137 -5.48 26.63 -25.70
C THR A 137 -6.97 26.44 -25.49
N TYR A 138 -7.57 27.14 -24.51
CA TYR A 138 -8.97 26.93 -24.12
C TYR A 138 -9.83 28.20 -24.34
N PRO A 139 -11.13 28.05 -24.70
CA PRO A 139 -12.03 29.18 -24.83
C PRO A 139 -12.46 29.73 -23.46
N VAL A 140 -11.50 30.33 -22.71
CA VAL A 140 -11.64 30.74 -21.30
C VAL A 140 -12.88 31.60 -21.05
N LEU A 141 -13.21 32.54 -21.98
CA LEU A 141 -14.40 33.39 -21.85
C LEU A 141 -15.70 32.60 -21.85
N TRP A 142 -15.80 31.62 -22.77
CA TRP A 142 -17.00 30.75 -22.83
C TRP A 142 -17.10 29.83 -21.62
N ILE A 143 -15.99 29.25 -21.17
CA ILE A 143 -15.93 28.43 -19.97
C ILE A 143 -16.37 29.24 -18.75
N THR A 144 -15.86 30.47 -18.60
CA THR A 144 -16.24 31.36 -17.50
C THR A 144 -17.73 31.75 -17.57
N ALA A 145 -18.24 32.07 -18.75
CA ALA A 145 -19.66 32.38 -18.92
C ALA A 145 -20.55 31.18 -18.56
N CYS A 146 -20.21 29.98 -19.00
CA CYS A 146 -20.91 28.75 -18.64
C CYS A 146 -20.88 28.47 -17.14
N TRP A 147 -19.70 28.67 -16.51
CA TRP A 147 -19.54 28.52 -15.07
C TRP A 147 -20.40 29.52 -14.28
N LEU A 148 -20.41 30.79 -14.67
CA LEU A 148 -21.28 31.83 -14.04
C LEU A 148 -22.77 31.51 -14.22
N ALA A 149 -23.15 31.03 -15.40
CA ALA A 149 -24.54 30.59 -15.65
C ALA A 149 -24.92 29.37 -14.75
N ALA A 150 -24.00 28.41 -14.58
CA ALA A 150 -24.19 27.29 -13.67
C ALA A 150 -24.34 27.75 -12.21
N VAL A 151 -23.50 28.68 -11.76
CA VAL A 151 -23.62 29.29 -10.42
C VAL A 151 -24.96 30.01 -10.25
N ALA A 152 -25.43 30.77 -11.25
CA ALA A 152 -26.73 31.44 -11.20
C ALA A 152 -27.88 30.43 -11.13
N LEU A 153 -27.84 29.37 -11.93
CA LEU A 153 -28.79 28.26 -11.88
C LEU A 153 -28.82 27.58 -10.50
N TRP A 154 -27.62 27.41 -9.89
CA TRP A 154 -27.49 26.87 -8.56
C TRP A 154 -28.12 27.75 -7.48
N VAL A 155 -27.87 29.06 -7.53
CA VAL A 155 -28.58 30.04 -6.65
C VAL A 155 -30.09 29.92 -6.77
N TRP A 156 -30.57 29.86 -8.00
CA TRP A 156 -32.03 29.69 -8.26
C TRP A 156 -32.56 28.39 -7.65
N ALA A 157 -31.84 27.26 -7.85
CA ALA A 157 -32.24 25.96 -7.31
C ALA A 157 -32.27 25.94 -5.77
N LEU A 158 -31.31 26.57 -5.10
CA LEU A 158 -31.29 26.74 -3.64
C LEU A 158 -32.47 27.57 -3.15
N VAL A 159 -32.77 28.69 -3.83
CA VAL A 159 -33.95 29.52 -3.50
C VAL A 159 -35.25 28.73 -3.68
N CYS A 160 -35.39 27.96 -4.74
CA CYS A 160 -36.53 27.07 -4.94
C CYS A 160 -36.65 26.04 -3.83
N LEU A 161 -35.54 25.40 -3.43
CA LEU A 161 -35.47 24.43 -2.34
C LEU A 161 -35.93 25.08 -1.01
N GLU A 162 -35.43 26.28 -0.70
CA GLU A 162 -35.86 27.02 0.49
C GLU A 162 -37.38 27.30 0.49
N ARG A 163 -37.91 27.76 -0.62
CA ARG A 163 -39.36 27.98 -0.77
C ARG A 163 -40.19 26.72 -0.56
N LEU A 164 -39.71 25.58 -1.08
CA LEU A 164 -40.38 24.28 -0.97
C LEU A 164 -40.29 23.65 0.42
N THR A 165 -39.23 23.96 1.19
CA THR A 165 -38.91 23.26 2.44
C THR A 165 -39.06 24.12 3.69
N LEU A 166 -38.57 25.36 3.64
CA LEU A 166 -38.53 26.26 4.79
C LEU A 166 -39.75 27.15 4.90
N ASP A 167 -40.32 27.62 3.76
CA ASP A 167 -41.39 28.61 3.77
C ASP A 167 -42.79 27.99 3.82
N GLN A 168 -42.93 26.71 3.49
CA GLN A 168 -44.24 26.06 3.50
C GLN A 168 -44.66 25.52 4.88
N PRO A 169 -45.87 25.84 5.40
CA PRO A 169 -46.42 25.20 6.56
C PRO A 169 -46.66 23.71 6.29
N LYS A 170 -46.25 22.84 7.17
CA LYS A 170 -46.46 21.40 7.01
C LYS A 170 -46.87 20.73 8.32
N PRO A 171 -47.59 19.59 8.24
CA PRO A 171 -48.15 18.93 9.41
C PRO A 171 -47.10 18.62 10.47
N VAL A 172 -47.50 18.68 11.71
CA VAL A 172 -46.71 18.39 12.90
C VAL A 172 -46.42 16.90 12.92
N ILE A 173 -45.16 16.53 12.82
CA ILE A 173 -44.71 15.13 12.98
C ILE A 173 -44.67 14.83 14.47
N GLY A 174 -45.15 13.68 14.90
CA GLY A 174 -45.10 13.23 16.27
C GLY A 174 -43.65 13.14 16.81
N LYS A 175 -43.46 13.35 18.10
CA LYS A 175 -42.09 13.35 18.72
C LYS A 175 -41.33 12.08 18.44
N TRP A 176 -41.97 10.93 18.51
CA TRP A 176 -41.36 9.62 18.27
C TRP A 176 -40.98 9.42 16.81
N THR A 177 -41.87 9.80 15.86
CA THR A 177 -41.54 9.76 14.43
C THR A 177 -40.39 10.68 14.10
N LEU A 178 -40.34 11.88 14.69
CA LEU A 178 -39.20 12.80 14.49
C LEU A 178 -37.92 12.23 15.01
N ALA A 179 -37.93 11.60 16.20
CA ALA A 179 -36.75 10.94 16.80
C ALA A 179 -36.25 9.80 15.91
N SER A 180 -37.17 8.94 15.44
CA SER A 180 -36.79 7.81 14.55
C SER A 180 -36.20 8.29 13.24
N VAL A 181 -36.84 9.28 12.58
CA VAL A 181 -36.33 9.85 11.31
C VAL A 181 -34.99 10.56 11.51
N SER A 182 -34.81 11.22 12.65
CA SER A 182 -33.49 11.85 12.97
C SER A 182 -32.41 10.79 13.19
N LEU A 183 -32.70 9.70 13.88
CA LEU A 183 -31.78 8.59 14.09
C LEU A 183 -31.40 7.92 12.75
N ILE A 184 -32.40 7.62 11.92
CA ILE A 184 -32.17 7.08 10.56
C ILE A 184 -31.31 8.05 9.74
N GLY A 185 -31.59 9.36 9.83
CA GLY A 185 -30.81 10.40 9.15
C GLY A 185 -29.36 10.45 9.60
N ILE A 186 -29.10 10.31 10.92
CA ILE A 186 -27.73 10.25 11.48
C ILE A 186 -27.00 9.01 10.95
N VAL A 187 -27.63 7.84 11.00
CA VAL A 187 -27.06 6.59 10.47
C VAL A 187 -26.77 6.72 8.97
N ALA A 188 -27.69 7.26 8.19
CA ALA A 188 -27.49 7.49 6.76
C ALA A 188 -26.33 8.44 6.46
N VAL A 189 -26.18 9.52 7.24
CA VAL A 189 -25.04 10.45 7.14
C VAL A 189 -23.72 9.73 7.47
N LEU A 190 -23.67 8.94 8.54
CA LEU A 190 -22.49 8.17 8.89
C LEU A 190 -22.12 7.16 7.81
N LEU A 191 -23.11 6.43 7.26
CA LEU A 191 -22.88 5.50 6.15
C LEU A 191 -22.42 6.21 4.89
N ALA A 192 -22.94 7.40 4.60
CA ALA A 192 -22.48 8.21 3.47
C ALA A 192 -21.05 8.71 3.65
N LEU A 193 -20.68 9.17 4.86
CA LEU A 193 -19.31 9.58 5.19
C LEU A 193 -18.32 8.43 5.08
N LEU A 194 -18.73 7.22 5.45
CA LEU A 194 -17.94 6.01 5.28
C LEU A 194 -17.96 5.50 3.83
N GLY A 195 -18.83 6.02 2.95
CA GLY A 195 -19.03 5.53 1.59
C GLY A 195 -19.67 4.13 1.53
N ARG A 196 -20.44 3.77 2.58
CA ARG A 196 -21.06 2.44 2.77
C ARG A 196 -22.52 2.36 2.34
N VAL A 197 -23.09 3.44 1.84
CA VAL A 197 -24.45 3.42 1.28
C VAL A 197 -24.50 2.44 0.11
N ALA A 198 -25.47 1.54 0.13
CA ALA A 198 -25.65 0.42 -0.81
C ALA A 198 -24.57 -0.69 -0.75
N ASN A 199 -23.66 -0.65 0.23
CA ASN A 199 -22.73 -1.74 0.50
C ASN A 199 -22.59 -1.89 2.01
N LEU A 200 -23.58 -2.54 2.63
CA LEU A 200 -23.65 -2.79 4.08
C LEU A 200 -22.93 -4.08 4.50
N ASN A 201 -21.77 -4.35 3.93
CA ASN A 201 -20.97 -5.45 4.45
C ASN A 201 -20.45 -5.04 5.84
N LEU A 202 -21.11 -5.52 6.90
CA LEU A 202 -20.76 -5.26 8.30
C LEU A 202 -19.48 -5.99 8.73
N GLU A 203 -19.11 -7.02 8.00
CA GLU A 203 -17.90 -7.81 8.27
C GLU A 203 -16.63 -7.03 7.91
N ASN A 204 -16.72 -6.11 6.95
CA ASN A 204 -15.62 -5.28 6.55
C ASN A 204 -15.93 -3.78 6.74
N PRO A 205 -15.63 -3.20 7.91
CA PRO A 205 -15.94 -1.81 8.23
C PRO A 205 -15.00 -0.76 7.60
N VAL A 206 -14.09 -1.17 6.71
CA VAL A 206 -13.13 -0.23 6.08
C VAL A 206 -13.88 0.84 5.28
N PRO A 207 -13.62 2.14 5.52
CA PRO A 207 -14.21 3.21 4.72
C PRO A 207 -13.81 3.12 3.26
N LEU A 208 -14.69 3.57 2.36
CA LEU A 208 -14.39 3.70 0.93
C LEU A 208 -13.16 4.59 0.74
N ARG A 209 -12.18 4.11 -0.03
CA ARG A 209 -10.91 4.80 -0.33
C ARG A 209 -10.77 5.04 -1.83
N TRP A 210 -9.94 5.99 -2.23
CA TRP A 210 -9.63 6.24 -3.64
C TRP A 210 -9.14 4.96 -4.36
N SER A 211 -8.40 4.08 -3.65
CA SER A 211 -7.91 2.81 -4.18
C SER A 211 -9.01 1.83 -4.62
N ASP A 212 -10.22 1.95 -4.06
CA ASP A 212 -11.35 1.09 -4.43
C ASP A 212 -11.80 1.32 -5.88
N ALA A 213 -11.52 2.51 -6.45
CA ALA A 213 -11.80 2.81 -7.84
C ALA A 213 -10.90 2.03 -8.82
N PHE A 214 -9.75 1.53 -8.36
CA PHE A 214 -8.76 0.84 -9.20
C PHE A 214 -8.96 -0.68 -9.27
N PHE A 215 -10.06 -1.21 -8.78
CA PHE A 215 -10.33 -2.65 -8.73
C PHE A 215 -10.27 -3.36 -10.10
N SER A 216 -10.51 -2.64 -11.21
CA SER A 216 -10.42 -3.20 -12.56
C SER A 216 -8.99 -3.28 -13.14
N GLY A 217 -8.00 -2.69 -12.46
CA GLY A 217 -6.63 -2.55 -12.99
C GLY A 217 -6.48 -1.58 -14.18
N ASN A 218 -7.60 -1.02 -14.69
CA ASN A 218 -7.60 -0.06 -15.78
C ASN A 218 -7.72 1.37 -15.25
N SER A 219 -6.72 2.20 -15.49
CA SER A 219 -6.66 3.57 -14.98
C SER A 219 -7.75 4.49 -15.58
N GLN A 220 -8.17 4.28 -16.83
CA GLN A 220 -9.23 5.06 -17.44
C GLN A 220 -10.59 4.71 -16.82
N VAL A 221 -10.85 3.42 -16.57
CA VAL A 221 -12.04 2.97 -15.85
C VAL A 221 -12.02 3.52 -14.42
N ALA A 222 -10.89 3.43 -13.72
CA ALA A 222 -10.72 3.96 -12.36
C ALA A 222 -11.01 5.46 -12.27
N ALA A 223 -10.60 6.25 -13.29
CA ALA A 223 -10.87 7.69 -13.35
C ALA A 223 -12.38 8.03 -13.30
N VAL A 224 -13.24 7.15 -13.81
CA VAL A 224 -14.71 7.29 -13.70
C VAL A 224 -15.19 7.14 -12.26
N GLY A 225 -14.53 6.30 -11.46
CA GLY A 225 -14.85 6.07 -10.05
C GLY A 225 -14.38 7.19 -9.11
N LEU A 226 -13.35 7.93 -9.46
CA LEU A 226 -12.81 8.99 -8.61
C LEU A 226 -13.70 10.23 -8.58
N ASN A 227 -13.75 10.89 -7.41
CA ASN A 227 -14.30 12.24 -7.32
C ASN A 227 -13.13 13.24 -7.30
N PRO A 228 -13.08 14.23 -8.23
CA PRO A 228 -11.89 15.07 -8.40
C PRO A 228 -11.56 15.92 -7.18
N VAL A 229 -12.57 16.37 -6.43
CA VAL A 229 -12.35 17.19 -5.22
C VAL A 229 -11.73 16.36 -4.10
N LEU A 230 -12.28 15.16 -3.85
CA LEU A 230 -11.77 14.26 -2.81
C LEU A 230 -10.39 13.69 -3.21
N PHE A 231 -10.19 13.36 -4.48
CA PHE A 231 -8.92 12.85 -4.97
C PHE A 231 -7.82 13.92 -4.92
N LEU A 232 -8.14 15.16 -5.31
CA LEU A 232 -7.22 16.30 -5.14
C LEU A 232 -6.85 16.49 -3.66
N TYR A 233 -7.84 16.44 -2.75
CA TYR A 233 -7.59 16.52 -1.31
C TYR A 233 -6.67 15.40 -0.81
N ASP A 234 -6.92 14.15 -1.21
CA ASP A 234 -6.10 13.00 -0.80
C ASP A 234 -4.66 13.14 -1.28
N THR A 235 -4.45 13.62 -2.52
CA THR A 235 -3.11 13.86 -3.06
C THR A 235 -2.41 15.06 -2.42
N LEU A 236 -3.14 16.13 -2.10
CA LEU A 236 -2.59 17.28 -1.37
C LEU A 236 -2.16 16.93 0.06
N LYS A 237 -2.91 16.05 0.72
CA LYS A 237 -2.60 15.58 2.08
C LYS A 237 -1.26 14.83 2.15
N VAL A 238 -0.93 14.06 1.12
CA VAL A 238 0.33 13.30 1.07
C VAL A 238 1.53 14.20 0.78
N GLY A 239 1.31 15.39 0.23
CA GLY A 239 2.35 16.35 -0.06
C GLY A 239 3.13 16.05 -1.35
N GLN A 240 3.99 17.02 -1.74
CA GLN A 240 4.88 16.85 -2.89
C GLN A 240 6.06 15.95 -2.54
N SER A 241 6.69 15.39 -3.57
CA SER A 241 7.92 14.60 -3.47
C SER A 241 8.99 15.33 -2.64
N GLN A 242 9.41 14.71 -1.52
CA GLN A 242 10.45 15.25 -0.65
C GLN A 242 11.80 14.57 -0.92
N PHE A 243 12.23 14.51 -2.17
CA PHE A 243 13.60 14.12 -2.49
C PHE A 243 14.41 15.34 -2.93
N ASP A 244 15.71 15.30 -2.67
CA ASP A 244 16.66 16.31 -3.09
C ASP A 244 17.50 15.73 -4.23
N GLU A 245 17.18 16.13 -5.45
CA GLU A 245 17.83 15.64 -6.65
C GLU A 245 19.33 15.96 -6.67
N GLN A 246 19.76 17.08 -6.08
CA GLN A 246 21.17 17.42 -5.99
C GLN A 246 21.92 16.40 -5.12
N LYS A 247 21.37 16.00 -3.98
CA LYS A 247 21.96 14.97 -3.13
C LYS A 247 22.03 13.61 -3.81
N VAL A 248 21.01 13.26 -4.60
CA VAL A 248 21.05 12.04 -5.41
C VAL A 248 22.20 12.12 -6.41
N ARG A 249 22.38 13.26 -7.13
CA ARG A 249 23.45 13.45 -8.10
C ARG A 249 24.85 13.38 -7.47
N GLU A 250 25.02 13.89 -6.26
CA GLU A 250 26.27 13.82 -5.50
C GLU A 250 26.71 12.36 -5.25
N HIS A 251 25.78 11.48 -4.95
CA HIS A 251 26.05 10.08 -4.66
C HIS A 251 25.88 9.14 -5.86
N TYR A 252 25.30 9.63 -6.96
CA TYR A 252 24.95 8.80 -8.11
C TYR A 252 26.09 7.97 -8.68
N PRO A 253 27.34 8.48 -8.85
CA PRO A 253 28.43 7.69 -9.41
C PRO A 253 28.72 6.43 -8.57
N GLN A 254 28.74 6.59 -7.24
CA GLN A 254 28.97 5.46 -6.32
C GLN A 254 27.81 4.48 -6.35
N ILE A 255 26.56 4.96 -6.37
CA ILE A 255 25.38 4.11 -6.37
C ILE A 255 25.19 3.41 -7.71
N ALA A 256 25.41 4.08 -8.83
CA ALA A 256 25.36 3.47 -10.15
C ALA A 256 26.39 2.34 -10.30
N HIS A 257 27.60 2.55 -9.81
CA HIS A 257 28.65 1.53 -9.76
C HIS A 257 28.24 0.38 -8.85
N TYR A 258 27.80 0.67 -7.62
CA TYR A 258 27.35 -0.33 -6.65
C TYR A 258 26.17 -1.18 -7.18
N LEU A 259 25.23 -0.58 -7.89
CA LEU A 259 24.11 -1.29 -8.49
C LEU A 259 24.48 -2.04 -9.79
N GLY A 260 25.64 -1.75 -10.37
CA GLY A 260 26.06 -2.33 -11.64
C GLY A 260 25.31 -1.76 -12.85
N VAL A 261 25.06 -0.45 -12.87
CA VAL A 261 24.39 0.22 -13.99
C VAL A 261 25.25 0.16 -15.24
N ASN A 262 24.73 -0.42 -16.33
CA ASN A 262 25.49 -0.64 -17.56
C ASN A 262 25.85 0.67 -18.28
N ASN A 263 24.94 1.64 -18.31
CA ASN A 263 25.12 2.92 -18.98
C ASN A 263 24.79 4.05 -17.98
N PRO A 264 25.69 4.38 -17.04
CA PRO A 264 25.41 5.40 -16.05
C PRO A 264 25.31 6.80 -16.69
N ASP A 265 24.24 7.51 -16.42
CA ASP A 265 24.00 8.89 -16.82
C ASP A 265 23.60 9.73 -15.59
N ALA A 266 24.53 10.53 -15.10
CA ALA A 266 24.32 11.37 -13.93
C ALA A 266 23.37 12.55 -14.23
N GLN A 267 23.15 12.93 -15.49
CA GLN A 267 22.21 14.00 -15.84
C GLN A 267 20.78 13.51 -15.81
N GLN A 268 20.56 12.30 -16.30
CA GLN A 268 19.23 11.67 -16.31
C GLN A 268 18.97 10.79 -15.06
N LEU A 269 19.99 10.58 -14.23
CA LEU A 269 19.92 9.67 -13.07
C LEU A 269 19.44 8.26 -13.47
N ASN A 270 20.07 7.70 -14.52
CA ASN A 270 19.70 6.38 -15.01
C ASN A 270 20.16 5.28 -14.06
N PHE A 271 19.24 4.54 -13.47
CA PHE A 271 19.50 3.37 -12.63
C PHE A 271 19.22 2.04 -13.32
N THR A 272 18.87 2.07 -14.60
CA THR A 272 18.46 0.89 -15.35
C THR A 272 19.62 -0.07 -15.59
N ARG A 273 19.37 -1.34 -15.32
CA ARG A 273 20.25 -2.47 -15.63
C ARG A 273 19.49 -3.48 -16.44
N GLU A 274 20.10 -3.95 -17.50
CA GLU A 274 19.60 -5.07 -18.29
C GLU A 274 20.41 -6.30 -17.92
N GLN A 275 19.74 -7.37 -17.58
CA GLN A 275 20.38 -8.63 -17.25
C GLN A 275 19.97 -9.67 -18.27
N ASP A 276 20.95 -10.06 -19.11
CA ASP A 276 20.86 -11.25 -19.92
C ASP A 276 21.01 -12.47 -19.04
N VAL A 277 19.99 -13.27 -18.97
CA VAL A 277 19.98 -14.42 -18.09
C VAL A 277 20.65 -15.60 -18.76
N GLN A 278 21.71 -16.10 -18.14
CA GLN A 278 22.17 -17.46 -18.35
C GLN A 278 21.06 -18.40 -17.83
N PRO A 279 20.54 -19.34 -18.60
CA PRO A 279 19.47 -20.20 -18.13
C PRO A 279 19.97 -21.06 -16.97
N TYR A 280 19.73 -20.61 -15.74
CA TYR A 280 19.84 -21.45 -14.56
C TYR A 280 18.63 -22.38 -14.59
N ARG A 281 18.84 -23.60 -15.07
CA ARG A 281 17.76 -24.60 -15.10
C ARG A 281 17.67 -25.28 -13.74
N LEU A 282 16.70 -24.88 -12.95
CA LEU A 282 16.09 -25.85 -12.07
C LEU A 282 15.62 -26.99 -12.94
N ALA A 283 16.04 -28.23 -12.64
CA ALA A 283 15.97 -29.44 -13.43
C ALA A 283 14.61 -29.68 -14.16
N GLY A 284 14.26 -28.87 -15.16
CA GLY A 284 13.04 -28.99 -15.93
C GLY A 284 13.14 -28.30 -17.28
N GLU A 285 12.50 -28.86 -18.29
CA GLU A 285 12.39 -28.27 -19.64
C GLU A 285 11.39 -27.07 -19.67
N ARG A 286 10.62 -26.86 -18.58
CA ARG A 286 9.57 -25.84 -18.50
C ARG A 286 9.95 -24.72 -17.53
N PRO A 287 9.54 -23.47 -17.80
CA PRO A 287 9.68 -22.37 -16.84
C PRO A 287 9.06 -22.76 -15.48
N PRO A 288 9.75 -22.55 -14.37
CA PRO A 288 9.24 -22.92 -13.04
C PRO A 288 8.11 -21.99 -12.59
N ASN A 289 7.15 -22.50 -11.83
CA ASN A 289 6.27 -21.65 -11.06
C ASN A 289 7.07 -20.90 -10.00
N VAL A 290 6.61 -19.74 -9.62
CA VAL A 290 7.21 -18.94 -8.55
C VAL A 290 6.17 -18.68 -7.46
N ILE A 291 6.48 -19.02 -6.23
CA ILE A 291 5.59 -18.87 -5.09
C ILE A 291 6.28 -18.04 -4.00
N PHE A 292 5.86 -16.80 -3.83
CA PHE A 292 6.25 -15.95 -2.70
C PHE A 292 5.29 -16.17 -1.55
N VAL A 293 5.81 -16.50 -0.38
CA VAL A 293 5.06 -16.67 0.85
C VAL A 293 5.59 -15.67 1.87
N MET A 294 4.88 -14.57 2.03
CA MET A 294 5.21 -13.55 3.01
C MET A 294 4.66 -13.96 4.37
N LEU A 295 5.56 -14.10 5.35
CA LEU A 295 5.29 -14.62 6.69
C LEU A 295 5.07 -13.44 7.66
N GLU A 296 3.82 -13.22 8.03
CA GLU A 296 3.40 -12.12 8.89
C GLU A 296 4.15 -12.07 10.21
N SER A 297 4.80 -10.92 10.48
CA SER A 297 5.48 -10.58 11.74
C SER A 297 6.48 -11.64 12.24
N LEU A 298 7.12 -12.38 11.33
CA LEU A 298 8.07 -13.43 11.67
C LEU A 298 9.51 -12.90 11.57
N GLY A 299 10.13 -12.65 12.72
CA GLY A 299 11.55 -12.33 12.81
C GLY A 299 12.42 -13.58 13.01
N THR A 300 13.72 -13.47 12.69
CA THR A 300 14.70 -14.55 12.89
C THR A 300 14.76 -15.03 14.33
N SER A 301 14.58 -14.13 15.30
CA SER A 301 14.56 -14.46 16.74
C SER A 301 13.49 -15.48 17.13
N ALA A 302 12.42 -15.62 16.34
CA ALA A 302 11.35 -16.57 16.57
C ALA A 302 11.51 -17.90 15.81
N VAL A 303 12.65 -18.13 15.13
CA VAL A 303 12.84 -19.32 14.27
C VAL A 303 13.95 -20.21 14.83
N GLY A 304 13.68 -21.53 14.92
CA GLY A 304 14.61 -22.52 15.46
C GLY A 304 15.94 -22.58 14.70
N ALA A 305 15.92 -22.52 13.37
CA ALA A 305 17.11 -22.53 12.53
C ALA A 305 18.06 -21.34 12.81
N TYR A 306 17.58 -20.25 13.41
CA TYR A 306 18.38 -19.11 13.87
C TYR A 306 18.70 -19.16 15.37
N GLY A 307 18.41 -20.29 16.03
CA GLY A 307 18.83 -20.54 17.41
C GLY A 307 17.78 -20.33 18.48
N ASN A 308 16.48 -20.17 18.14
CA ASN A 308 15.44 -20.07 19.15
C ASN A 308 15.38 -21.36 20.01
N PRO A 309 15.57 -21.25 21.35
CA PRO A 309 15.72 -22.43 22.21
C PRO A 309 14.46 -23.25 22.38
N LEU A 310 13.27 -22.70 22.13
CA LEU A 310 12.00 -23.44 22.22
C LEU A 310 11.59 -24.10 20.91
N ASN A 311 12.38 -23.92 19.84
CA ASN A 311 12.14 -24.50 18.52
C ASN A 311 10.68 -24.43 18.04
N PRO A 312 10.11 -23.23 17.88
CA PRO A 312 8.70 -23.09 17.50
C PRO A 312 8.42 -23.41 16.03
N THR A 313 9.46 -23.60 15.19
CA THR A 313 9.35 -23.63 13.73
C THR A 313 9.97 -24.90 13.09
N PRO A 314 9.61 -26.13 13.53
CA PRO A 314 10.24 -27.35 13.04
C PRO A 314 10.08 -27.60 11.53
N ASN A 315 9.04 -27.09 10.89
CA ASN A 315 8.85 -27.23 9.43
C ASN A 315 9.78 -26.30 8.64
N LEU A 316 9.90 -25.02 9.05
CA LEU A 316 10.86 -24.07 8.47
C LEU A 316 12.31 -24.54 8.70
N ASP A 317 12.61 -25.08 9.89
CA ASP A 317 13.95 -25.57 10.22
C ASP A 317 14.33 -26.75 9.33
N LYS A 318 13.39 -27.66 9.08
CA LYS A 318 13.57 -28.76 8.13
C LYS A 318 13.77 -28.23 6.71
N LEU A 319 12.96 -27.26 6.28
CA LEU A 319 13.13 -26.62 4.95
C LEU A 319 14.48 -25.91 4.83
N ALA A 320 14.97 -25.26 5.88
CA ALA A 320 16.27 -24.58 5.89
C ALA A 320 17.42 -25.53 5.52
N THR A 321 17.36 -26.81 5.96
CA THR A 321 18.37 -27.81 5.60
C THR A 321 18.33 -28.26 4.14
N GLN A 322 17.26 -27.94 3.40
CA GLN A 322 16.98 -28.37 2.03
C GLN A 322 16.92 -27.20 1.04
N SER A 323 17.26 -25.99 1.48
CA SER A 323 17.05 -24.73 0.76
C SER A 323 18.31 -23.89 0.71
N TRP A 324 18.26 -22.80 -0.04
CA TRP A 324 19.14 -21.68 0.25
C TRP A 324 18.64 -21.01 1.51
N PHE A 325 19.47 -21.05 2.54
CA PHE A 325 19.20 -20.51 3.86
C PHE A 325 20.05 -19.25 4.08
N PHE A 326 19.38 -18.11 4.32
CA PHE A 326 20.02 -16.82 4.46
C PHE A 326 20.15 -16.45 5.93
N LYS A 327 21.37 -16.28 6.43
CA LYS A 327 21.59 -15.90 7.82
C LYS A 327 21.30 -14.43 8.09
N HIS A 328 21.55 -13.56 7.11
CA HIS A 328 21.48 -12.11 7.25
C HIS A 328 20.56 -11.50 6.18
N PHE A 329 19.27 -11.76 6.32
CA PHE A 329 18.25 -11.14 5.47
C PHE A 329 17.52 -10.03 6.21
N TYR A 330 17.36 -8.88 5.52
CA TYR A 330 16.79 -7.70 6.12
C TYR A 330 15.68 -7.09 5.26
N VAL A 331 14.60 -6.68 5.92
CA VAL A 331 13.61 -5.78 5.32
C VAL A 331 14.04 -4.32 5.57
N PRO A 332 13.94 -3.44 4.56
CA PRO A 332 14.50 -2.10 4.66
C PRO A 332 13.78 -1.23 5.68
N VAL A 333 12.48 -1.44 5.88
CA VAL A 333 11.63 -0.69 6.81
C VAL A 333 10.61 -1.64 7.43
N THR A 334 10.32 -1.48 8.71
CA THR A 334 9.33 -2.30 9.41
C THR A 334 7.90 -1.93 9.04
N GLY A 335 7.03 -2.94 8.93
CA GLY A 335 5.60 -2.79 8.67
C GLY A 335 5.15 -3.43 7.36
N THR A 336 4.08 -4.23 7.46
CA THR A 336 3.56 -5.09 6.39
C THR A 336 3.34 -4.37 5.06
N ALA A 337 2.68 -3.20 5.06
CA ALA A 337 2.44 -2.45 3.83
C ALA A 337 3.73 -1.93 3.18
N LYS A 338 4.76 -1.59 3.97
CA LYS A 338 6.08 -1.16 3.48
C LYS A 338 6.87 -2.33 2.91
N THR A 339 6.73 -3.51 3.50
CA THR A 339 7.30 -4.75 2.97
C THR A 339 6.61 -5.17 1.67
N VAL A 340 5.29 -5.12 1.60
CA VAL A 340 4.55 -5.37 0.35
C VAL A 340 5.00 -4.40 -0.74
N TRP A 341 5.14 -3.11 -0.42
CA TRP A 341 5.68 -2.12 -1.38
C TRP A 341 7.06 -2.52 -1.90
N ALA A 342 8.02 -2.76 -0.99
CA ALA A 342 9.40 -3.03 -1.37
C ALA A 342 9.56 -4.38 -2.09
N SER A 343 8.78 -5.41 -1.72
CA SER A 343 8.81 -6.72 -2.37
C SER A 343 8.25 -6.72 -3.79
N ILE A 344 7.33 -5.79 -4.11
CA ILE A 344 6.74 -5.65 -5.44
C ILE A 344 7.57 -4.70 -6.31
N SER A 345 7.93 -3.52 -5.78
CA SER A 345 8.61 -2.47 -6.56
C SER A 345 10.12 -2.62 -6.63
N GLY A 346 10.75 -3.38 -5.70
CA GLY A 346 12.20 -3.40 -5.52
C GLY A 346 12.78 -2.09 -4.97
N VAL A 347 11.93 -1.19 -4.44
CA VAL A 347 12.31 0.11 -3.88
C VAL A 347 11.91 0.17 -2.41
N PRO A 348 12.81 0.44 -1.46
CA PRO A 348 12.47 0.66 -0.05
C PRO A 348 11.41 1.76 0.12
N ASP A 349 10.37 1.49 0.92
CA ASP A 349 9.38 2.50 1.31
C ASP A 349 9.94 3.37 2.44
N VAL A 350 10.72 4.37 2.08
CA VAL A 350 11.34 5.33 3.02
C VAL A 350 10.44 6.53 3.34
N THR A 351 9.14 6.44 3.11
CA THR A 351 8.17 7.48 3.51
C THR A 351 8.11 7.61 5.05
N ARG A 352 8.04 8.85 5.56
CA ARG A 352 8.30 9.11 6.99
C ARG A 352 7.19 8.67 7.95
N GLN A 353 5.94 8.78 7.58
CA GLN A 353 4.82 8.61 8.52
C GLN A 353 3.79 7.60 8.07
N GLU A 354 3.51 7.55 6.77
CA GLU A 354 2.55 6.64 6.18
C GLU A 354 3.29 5.74 5.17
N THR A 355 2.66 4.66 4.75
CA THR A 355 3.20 3.84 3.68
C THR A 355 2.99 4.50 2.31
N ALA A 356 3.94 4.30 1.40
CA ALA A 356 3.89 4.76 0.02
C ALA A 356 2.64 4.26 -0.73
N THR A 357 2.09 3.11 -0.34
CA THR A 357 0.84 2.57 -0.89
C THR A 357 -0.37 3.50 -0.72
N ARG A 358 -0.32 4.43 0.23
CA ARG A 358 -1.39 5.43 0.44
C ARG A 358 -1.27 6.66 -0.45
N ASN A 359 -0.16 6.81 -1.15
CA ASN A 359 0.05 7.92 -2.07
C ASN A 359 -0.41 7.55 -3.49
N PRO A 360 -1.56 8.08 -3.96
CA PRO A 360 -2.11 7.72 -5.27
C PRO A 360 -1.25 8.17 -6.45
N LEU A 361 -0.28 9.05 -6.23
CA LEU A 361 0.62 9.56 -7.28
C LEU A 361 1.74 8.58 -7.65
N ILE A 362 2.03 7.61 -6.77
CA ILE A 362 3.18 6.73 -6.93
C ILE A 362 2.84 5.23 -6.89
N THR A 363 1.58 4.85 -6.75
CA THR A 363 1.19 3.42 -6.67
C THR A 363 1.34 2.64 -7.98
N ARG A 364 1.61 3.29 -9.11
CA ARG A 364 1.91 2.64 -10.38
C ARG A 364 3.42 2.47 -10.54
N GLN A 365 3.97 1.43 -9.94
CA GLN A 365 5.39 1.14 -9.94
C GLN A 365 5.78 0.16 -11.05
N HIS A 366 7.01 0.30 -11.57
CA HIS A 366 7.67 -0.78 -12.29
C HIS A 366 7.91 -1.96 -11.33
N THR A 367 7.72 -3.19 -11.81
CA THR A 367 7.99 -4.41 -11.05
C THR A 367 8.56 -5.51 -11.95
N LEU A 368 9.53 -6.23 -11.43
CA LEU A 368 10.09 -7.40 -12.12
C LEU A 368 9.13 -8.59 -12.21
N ILE A 369 8.01 -8.57 -11.47
CA ILE A 369 6.95 -9.57 -11.65
C ILE A 369 6.41 -9.56 -13.09
N ASN A 370 6.45 -8.41 -13.77
CA ASN A 370 6.02 -8.28 -15.16
C ASN A 370 7.00 -8.88 -16.16
N ALA A 371 8.27 -9.11 -15.79
CA ALA A 371 9.25 -9.82 -16.62
C ALA A 371 8.93 -11.31 -16.79
N PHE A 372 8.08 -11.88 -15.93
CA PHE A 372 7.60 -13.25 -16.06
C PHE A 372 6.52 -13.32 -17.16
N GLU A 373 6.93 -13.21 -18.40
CA GLU A 373 6.05 -13.27 -19.57
C GLU A 373 5.40 -14.65 -19.72
N GLY A 374 4.11 -14.68 -20.06
CA GLY A 374 3.35 -15.92 -20.19
C GLY A 374 2.87 -16.55 -18.88
N TYR A 375 3.28 -16.00 -17.74
CA TYR A 375 2.81 -16.47 -16.43
C TYR A 375 1.41 -15.95 -16.09
N GLN A 376 0.58 -16.79 -15.47
CA GLN A 376 -0.57 -16.30 -14.71
C GLN A 376 -0.05 -15.70 -13.40
N ARG A 377 -0.58 -14.53 -13.01
CA ARG A 377 -0.13 -13.81 -11.82
C ARG A 377 -1.24 -13.72 -10.79
N PHE A 378 -0.95 -14.22 -9.59
CA PHE A 378 -1.88 -14.27 -8.47
C PHE A 378 -1.33 -13.47 -7.30
N TYR A 379 -2.20 -12.71 -6.66
CA TYR A 379 -1.95 -12.18 -5.32
C TYR A 379 -3.09 -12.64 -4.42
N MET A 380 -2.77 -13.33 -3.34
CA MET A 380 -3.73 -13.97 -2.45
C MET A 380 -3.49 -13.51 -1.02
N ILE A 381 -4.52 -12.95 -0.40
CA ILE A 381 -4.53 -12.50 0.99
C ILE A 381 -5.83 -12.95 1.66
N GLY A 382 -5.75 -13.47 2.88
CA GLY A 382 -6.94 -13.91 3.65
C GLY A 382 -7.87 -12.77 4.03
N GLY A 383 -7.33 -11.58 4.25
CA GLY A 383 -8.05 -10.38 4.66
C GLY A 383 -8.37 -9.43 3.51
N ASN A 384 -8.60 -8.16 3.86
CA ASN A 384 -9.00 -7.11 2.93
C ASN A 384 -7.79 -6.36 2.36
N ALA A 385 -7.57 -6.46 1.06
CA ALA A 385 -6.49 -5.76 0.35
C ALA A 385 -6.65 -4.22 0.31
N GLY A 386 -7.82 -3.68 0.65
CA GLY A 386 -8.02 -2.25 0.86
C GLY A 386 -7.31 -1.71 2.11
N TRP A 387 -6.91 -2.60 3.05
CA TRP A 387 -6.07 -2.20 4.17
C TRP A 387 -4.76 -1.59 3.67
N ALA A 388 -4.39 -0.42 4.21
CA ALA A 388 -3.25 0.39 3.77
C ALA A 388 -3.20 0.69 2.25
N ASN A 389 -4.28 0.47 1.49
CA ASN A 389 -4.38 0.66 0.03
C ASN A 389 -3.45 -0.25 -0.81
N ILE A 390 -3.04 -1.41 -0.29
CA ILE A 390 -2.15 -2.32 -1.02
C ILE A 390 -2.76 -2.84 -2.33
N ASN A 391 -4.09 -2.92 -2.42
CA ASN A 391 -4.80 -3.28 -3.65
C ASN A 391 -4.47 -2.34 -4.82
N ALA A 392 -4.27 -1.03 -4.56
CA ALA A 392 -3.91 -0.09 -5.61
C ALA A 392 -2.51 -0.36 -6.17
N LEU A 393 -1.51 -0.58 -5.31
CA LEU A 393 -0.16 -0.96 -5.73
C LEU A 393 -0.19 -2.25 -6.57
N ILE A 394 -0.85 -3.30 -6.05
CA ILE A 394 -0.90 -4.61 -6.71
C ILE A 394 -1.51 -4.49 -8.12
N ARG A 395 -2.70 -3.88 -8.21
CA ARG A 395 -3.47 -3.80 -9.46
C ARG A 395 -2.87 -2.84 -10.48
N GLN A 396 -2.19 -1.79 -10.05
CA GLN A 396 -1.58 -0.82 -10.95
C GLN A 396 -0.19 -1.21 -11.43
N SER A 397 0.54 -1.99 -10.61
CA SER A 397 1.93 -2.36 -10.92
C SER A 397 2.05 -3.71 -11.59
N ILE A 398 1.23 -4.70 -11.26
CA ILE A 398 1.34 -6.07 -11.76
C ILE A 398 0.33 -6.31 -12.89
N ASP A 399 0.83 -6.59 -14.08
CA ASP A 399 0.03 -6.85 -15.26
C ASP A 399 -0.81 -8.10 -15.15
N GLY A 400 -2.11 -7.97 -15.42
CA GLY A 400 -3.03 -9.10 -15.46
C GLY A 400 -3.14 -9.85 -14.11
N VAL A 401 -2.78 -9.23 -13.00
CA VAL A 401 -2.86 -9.85 -11.69
C VAL A 401 -4.29 -10.22 -11.32
N GLN A 402 -4.46 -11.44 -10.85
CA GLN A 402 -5.67 -11.93 -10.22
C GLN A 402 -5.53 -11.75 -8.71
N LEU A 403 -6.17 -10.71 -8.16
CA LEU A 403 -6.16 -10.43 -6.73
C LEU A 403 -7.34 -11.12 -6.07
N TYR A 404 -7.04 -12.06 -5.17
CA TYR A 404 -7.99 -12.75 -4.31
C TYR A 404 -7.85 -12.25 -2.87
N GLU A 405 -8.94 -11.79 -2.31
CA GLU A 405 -9.03 -11.20 -0.96
C GLU A 405 -10.29 -11.69 -0.24
N GLU A 406 -10.54 -11.21 0.97
CA GLU A 406 -11.61 -11.60 1.87
C GLU A 406 -12.96 -11.90 1.18
N SER A 407 -13.38 -11.08 0.21
CA SER A 407 -14.67 -11.25 -0.48
C SER A 407 -14.72 -12.42 -1.47
N HIS A 408 -13.58 -13.02 -1.81
CA HIS A 408 -13.48 -14.12 -2.79
C HIS A 408 -13.46 -15.50 -2.14
N TRP A 409 -13.16 -15.58 -0.84
CA TRP A 409 -13.00 -16.83 -0.12
C TRP A 409 -14.34 -17.40 0.36
N ARG A 410 -14.42 -18.73 0.40
CA ARG A 410 -15.59 -19.47 0.91
C ARG A 410 -15.46 -19.81 2.38
N SER A 411 -14.24 -19.94 2.84
CA SER A 411 -13.93 -20.26 4.24
C SER A 411 -14.36 -19.13 5.16
N PRO A 412 -14.82 -19.45 6.37
CA PRO A 412 -15.29 -18.47 7.31
C PRO A 412 -14.14 -17.58 7.80
N ARG A 413 -14.42 -16.31 8.01
CA ARG A 413 -13.53 -15.37 8.65
C ARG A 413 -13.20 -15.83 10.07
N VAL A 414 -11.91 -15.76 10.43
CA VAL A 414 -11.40 -16.13 11.76
C VAL A 414 -11.35 -14.92 12.69
N ASP A 415 -10.86 -13.79 12.19
CA ASP A 415 -10.76 -12.54 12.94
C ASP A 415 -10.73 -11.31 11.99
N VAL A 416 -10.21 -10.17 12.46
CA VAL A 416 -10.15 -8.93 11.69
C VAL A 416 -9.27 -9.02 10.44
N TRP A 417 -8.41 -10.04 10.34
CA TRP A 417 -7.47 -10.25 9.25
C TRP A 417 -7.97 -11.26 8.19
N GLY A 418 -9.20 -11.74 8.34
CA GLY A 418 -9.86 -12.57 7.33
C GLY A 418 -9.88 -14.06 7.65
N ILE A 419 -9.72 -14.91 6.63
CA ILE A 419 -9.67 -16.36 6.77
C ILE A 419 -8.31 -16.82 7.33
N SER A 420 -8.23 -18.06 7.81
CA SER A 420 -6.95 -18.61 8.29
C SER A 420 -5.94 -18.81 7.16
N ASP A 421 -4.63 -18.77 7.49
CA ASP A 421 -3.58 -19.07 6.50
C ASP A 421 -3.72 -20.48 5.93
N LEU A 422 -4.19 -21.44 6.73
CA LEU A 422 -4.46 -22.80 6.25
C LEU A 422 -5.56 -22.84 5.18
N ASP A 423 -6.64 -22.09 5.40
CA ASP A 423 -7.73 -21.99 4.44
C ASP A 423 -7.30 -21.21 3.20
N LEU A 424 -6.50 -20.14 3.37
CA LEU A 424 -5.87 -19.43 2.26
C LEU A 424 -5.05 -20.36 1.37
N PHE A 425 -4.27 -21.27 1.97
CA PHE A 425 -3.48 -22.24 1.23
C PHE A 425 -4.33 -23.30 0.53
N LYS A 426 -5.39 -23.80 1.17
CA LYS A 426 -6.32 -24.77 0.59
C LYS A 426 -7.12 -24.19 -0.59
N GLU A 427 -7.68 -23.00 -0.41
CA GLU A 427 -8.45 -22.33 -1.48
C GLU A 427 -7.53 -21.81 -2.59
N GLY A 428 -6.33 -21.33 -2.25
CA GLY A 428 -5.31 -20.96 -3.19
C GLY A 428 -4.85 -22.14 -4.06
N ASP A 429 -4.66 -23.33 -3.46
CA ASP A 429 -4.32 -24.54 -4.21
C ASP A 429 -5.39 -24.87 -5.27
N ALA A 430 -6.67 -24.68 -4.97
CA ALA A 430 -7.73 -24.91 -5.94
C ALA A 430 -7.60 -23.98 -7.16
N LEU A 431 -7.16 -22.74 -6.98
CA LEU A 431 -6.89 -21.80 -8.05
C LEU A 431 -5.65 -22.18 -8.85
N LEU A 432 -4.56 -22.56 -8.17
CA LEU A 432 -3.29 -22.93 -8.79
C LEU A 432 -3.40 -24.22 -9.60
N ARG A 433 -4.18 -25.20 -9.13
CA ARG A 433 -4.50 -26.43 -9.88
C ARG A 433 -5.33 -26.18 -11.14
N ALA A 434 -6.11 -25.10 -11.17
CA ALA A 434 -6.92 -24.74 -12.34
C ALA A 434 -6.09 -24.12 -13.46
N VAL A 435 -4.85 -23.70 -13.18
CA VAL A 435 -3.91 -23.23 -14.22
C VAL A 435 -3.55 -24.38 -15.16
N PRO A 436 -3.60 -24.18 -16.48
CA PRO A 436 -3.14 -25.18 -17.45
C PRO A 436 -1.72 -25.68 -17.13
N LYS A 437 -1.49 -26.98 -17.23
CA LYS A 437 -0.21 -27.60 -16.83
C LYS A 437 1.00 -27.13 -17.62
N ASP A 438 0.80 -26.61 -18.82
CA ASP A 438 1.81 -26.03 -19.70
C ASP A 438 2.06 -24.54 -19.46
N GLN A 439 1.23 -23.88 -18.65
CA GLN A 439 1.35 -22.47 -18.30
C GLN A 439 1.92 -22.31 -16.89
N PRO A 440 3.05 -21.61 -16.73
CA PRO A 440 3.59 -21.32 -15.40
C PRO A 440 2.78 -20.21 -14.69
N PHE A 441 2.93 -20.11 -13.39
CA PHE A 441 2.32 -19.04 -12.59
C PHE A 441 3.30 -18.40 -11.61
N PHE A 442 3.04 -17.14 -11.31
CA PHE A 442 3.63 -16.38 -10.21
C PHE A 442 2.54 -16.15 -9.16
N ALA A 443 2.69 -16.71 -7.97
CA ALA A 443 1.75 -16.56 -6.87
C ALA A 443 2.40 -15.87 -5.68
N TYR A 444 1.76 -14.82 -5.17
CA TYR A 444 2.15 -14.14 -3.94
C TYR A 444 1.10 -14.45 -2.86
N LEU A 445 1.50 -15.16 -1.82
CA LEU A 445 0.67 -15.55 -0.68
C LEU A 445 1.04 -14.69 0.52
N GLN A 446 0.13 -13.86 0.98
CA GLN A 446 0.30 -13.03 2.18
C GLN A 446 -0.41 -13.66 3.36
N THR A 447 0.35 -14.14 4.35
CA THR A 447 -0.20 -14.72 5.60
C THR A 447 -0.59 -13.63 6.59
N SER A 448 -1.37 -13.98 7.61
CA SER A 448 -1.85 -13.07 8.65
C SER A 448 -1.98 -13.69 10.04
N SER A 449 -1.86 -15.00 10.18
CA SER A 449 -2.14 -15.71 11.46
C SER A 449 -1.25 -15.28 12.63
N ASN A 450 -0.03 -14.80 12.38
CA ASN A 450 0.88 -14.32 13.43
C ASN A 450 0.68 -12.83 13.77
N HIS A 451 -0.44 -12.24 13.39
CA HIS A 451 -0.82 -10.87 13.79
C HIS A 451 -1.78 -10.90 15.00
N ARG A 452 -1.75 -9.86 15.83
CA ARG A 452 -2.75 -9.70 16.90
C ARG A 452 -4.17 -9.69 16.32
N PRO A 453 -5.13 -10.39 16.92
CA PRO A 453 -5.16 -10.93 18.28
C PRO A 453 -4.56 -12.33 18.49
N PHE A 454 -3.80 -12.90 17.54
CA PHE A 454 -3.16 -14.21 17.58
C PHE A 454 -4.19 -15.36 17.66
N THR A 455 -5.22 -15.28 16.85
CA THR A 455 -6.34 -16.20 16.89
C THR A 455 -5.95 -17.58 16.35
N ILE A 456 -6.12 -18.60 17.17
CA ILE A 456 -5.99 -20.01 16.72
C ILE A 456 -7.36 -20.48 16.23
N PRO A 457 -7.51 -20.79 14.92
CA PRO A 457 -8.79 -21.26 14.38
C PRO A 457 -9.24 -22.58 15.02
N LYS A 458 -10.55 -22.77 15.17
CA LYS A 458 -11.09 -24.04 15.64
C LYS A 458 -10.84 -25.19 14.65
N GLN A 459 -10.90 -24.89 13.36
CA GLN A 459 -10.55 -25.82 12.28
C GLN A 459 -9.09 -25.53 11.85
N ASN A 460 -8.16 -26.35 12.32
CA ASN A 460 -6.72 -26.14 12.16
C ASN A 460 -5.96 -27.41 11.78
N ASP A 461 -6.66 -28.40 11.21
CA ASP A 461 -6.11 -29.70 10.79
C ASP A 461 -5.33 -30.46 11.89
N GLY A 462 -5.70 -30.25 13.15
CA GLY A 462 -5.08 -30.96 14.28
C GLY A 462 -3.88 -30.28 14.90
N PHE A 463 -3.65 -28.99 14.61
CA PHE A 463 -2.64 -28.20 15.32
C PHE A 463 -2.86 -28.23 16.84
N GLN A 464 -1.77 -28.43 17.59
CA GLN A 464 -1.80 -28.50 19.04
C GLN A 464 -1.12 -27.27 19.66
N ILE A 465 -1.83 -26.57 20.54
CA ILE A 465 -1.29 -25.49 21.37
C ILE A 465 -0.23 -26.07 22.31
N ALA A 466 0.93 -25.43 22.40
CA ALA A 466 1.98 -25.86 23.31
C ALA A 466 1.63 -25.49 24.76
N ASP A 467 1.91 -26.40 25.67
CA ASP A 467 1.87 -26.16 27.12
C ASP A 467 3.20 -25.54 27.57
N VAL A 468 3.26 -24.23 27.54
CA VAL A 468 4.45 -23.44 27.88
C VAL A 468 4.06 -22.27 28.80
N THR A 469 4.97 -21.88 29.69
CA THR A 469 4.75 -20.74 30.59
C THR A 469 5.12 -19.42 29.93
N LEU A 470 4.56 -18.31 30.46
CA LEU A 470 4.92 -16.96 30.01
C LEU A 470 6.43 -16.71 30.16
N GLU A 471 7.02 -17.14 31.27
CA GLU A 471 8.45 -16.97 31.53
C GLU A 471 9.31 -17.69 30.49
N GLN A 472 8.95 -18.92 30.13
CA GLN A 472 9.68 -19.68 29.08
C GLN A 472 9.63 -18.95 27.73
N VAL A 473 8.46 -18.50 27.29
CA VAL A 473 8.33 -17.85 25.98
C VAL A 473 9.01 -16.48 25.96
N GLN A 474 8.99 -15.75 27.07
CA GLN A 474 9.69 -14.47 27.18
C GLN A 474 11.21 -14.65 27.16
N ALA A 475 11.74 -15.66 27.82
CA ALA A 475 13.16 -16.03 27.78
C ALA A 475 13.62 -16.43 26.35
N ALA A 476 12.69 -16.88 25.51
CA ALA A 476 12.92 -17.22 24.10
C ALA A 476 12.55 -16.09 23.12
N GLY A 477 12.31 -14.88 23.60
CA GLY A 477 12.05 -13.71 22.75
C GLY A 477 10.60 -13.54 22.26
N SER A 478 9.63 -14.25 22.84
CA SER A 478 8.20 -14.01 22.55
C SER A 478 7.56 -13.17 23.64
N ARG A 479 6.60 -12.30 23.30
CA ARG A 479 5.94 -11.40 24.27
C ARG A 479 4.85 -12.08 25.08
N SER A 480 4.23 -13.11 24.52
CA SER A 480 3.14 -13.85 25.16
C SER A 480 3.06 -15.29 24.65
N VAL A 481 2.34 -16.12 25.40
CA VAL A 481 2.06 -17.53 25.01
C VAL A 481 1.22 -17.59 23.73
N GLU A 482 0.30 -16.63 23.54
CA GLU A 482 -0.53 -16.53 22.34
C GLU A 482 0.33 -16.25 21.11
N GLN A 483 1.26 -15.29 21.18
CA GLN A 483 2.20 -15.00 20.10
C GLN A 483 3.07 -16.21 19.77
N TYR A 484 3.62 -16.89 20.77
CA TYR A 484 4.42 -18.10 20.58
C TYR A 484 3.65 -19.17 19.83
N ASN A 485 2.38 -19.41 20.23
CA ASN A 485 1.53 -20.40 19.56
C ASN A 485 1.08 -19.94 18.17
N ALA A 486 0.96 -18.66 17.92
CA ALA A 486 0.69 -18.12 16.58
C ALA A 486 1.87 -18.36 15.62
N VAL A 487 3.12 -18.18 16.09
CA VAL A 487 4.33 -18.55 15.32
C VAL A 487 4.35 -20.05 15.02
N ARG A 488 4.02 -20.90 16.00
CA ARG A 488 3.93 -22.35 15.80
C ARG A 488 2.84 -22.74 14.79
N LEU A 489 1.70 -22.05 14.83
CA LEU A 489 0.62 -22.26 13.87
C LEU A 489 1.04 -21.85 12.46
N LEU A 490 1.72 -20.72 12.32
CA LEU A 490 2.26 -20.26 11.04
C LEU A 490 3.22 -21.31 10.44
N ASP A 491 4.15 -21.83 11.25
CA ASP A 491 5.06 -22.89 10.83
C ASP A 491 4.34 -24.20 10.46
N TYR A 492 3.35 -24.59 11.27
CA TYR A 492 2.51 -25.75 10.98
C TYR A 492 1.80 -25.60 9.62
N ASN A 493 1.25 -24.42 9.35
CA ASN A 493 0.57 -24.11 8.09
C ASN A 493 1.56 -24.14 6.90
N ILE A 494 2.82 -23.74 7.08
CA ILE A 494 3.86 -23.88 6.05
C ILE A 494 4.11 -25.36 5.73
N GLY A 495 4.20 -26.22 6.74
CA GLY A 495 4.28 -27.67 6.54
C GLY A 495 3.11 -28.20 5.71
N ARG A 496 1.88 -27.75 6.04
CA ARG A 496 0.65 -28.08 5.30
C ARG A 496 0.68 -27.55 3.87
N LEU A 497 1.18 -26.33 3.63
CA LEU A 497 1.34 -25.77 2.28
C LEU A 497 2.22 -26.68 1.41
N MET A 498 3.34 -27.15 1.96
CA MET A 498 4.24 -28.04 1.23
C MET A 498 3.60 -29.40 0.89
N GLU A 499 2.76 -29.94 1.78
CA GLU A 499 1.98 -31.15 1.53
C GLU A 499 0.90 -30.92 0.46
N ILE A 500 0.18 -29.79 0.56
CA ILE A 500 -0.84 -29.35 -0.41
C ILE A 500 -0.22 -29.19 -1.80
N ALA A 501 0.95 -28.54 -1.91
CA ALA A 501 1.65 -28.34 -3.18
C ALA A 501 2.03 -29.67 -3.84
N LYS A 502 2.53 -30.64 -3.06
CA LYS A 502 2.85 -32.00 -3.53
C LYS A 502 1.61 -32.74 -4.01
N ALA A 503 0.54 -32.74 -3.21
CA ALA A 503 -0.73 -33.35 -3.57
C ALA A 503 -1.38 -32.64 -4.77
N GLY A 504 -1.15 -31.35 -4.92
CA GLY A 504 -1.60 -30.51 -6.04
C GLY A 504 -0.86 -30.77 -7.35
N GLY A 505 0.31 -31.40 -7.27
CA GLY A 505 1.14 -31.70 -8.45
C GLY A 505 1.85 -30.49 -9.07
N TRP A 506 1.93 -29.36 -8.34
CA TRP A 506 2.67 -28.16 -8.77
C TRP A 506 3.98 -27.95 -7.99
N TYR A 507 4.27 -28.77 -6.96
CA TYR A 507 5.50 -28.69 -6.17
C TYR A 507 6.76 -28.91 -7.03
N ASP A 508 6.80 -29.95 -7.88
CA ASP A 508 8.03 -30.42 -8.52
C ASP A 508 8.62 -29.41 -9.52
N ASN A 509 7.83 -28.48 -10.05
CA ASN A 509 8.28 -27.42 -10.96
C ASN A 509 8.08 -26.03 -10.33
N SER A 510 8.45 -25.85 -9.06
CA SER A 510 8.19 -24.63 -8.34
C SER A 510 9.40 -24.13 -7.55
N ILE A 511 9.59 -22.80 -7.58
CA ILE A 511 10.49 -22.07 -6.68
C ILE A 511 9.62 -21.46 -5.56
N PHE A 512 9.88 -21.82 -4.32
CA PHE A 512 9.24 -21.27 -3.14
C PHE A 512 10.18 -20.27 -2.46
N VAL A 513 9.65 -19.10 -2.14
CA VAL A 513 10.36 -18.02 -1.45
C VAL A 513 9.60 -17.71 -0.16
N PHE A 514 10.12 -18.17 0.98
CA PHE A 514 9.56 -17.88 2.30
C PHE A 514 10.34 -16.75 2.95
N PHE A 515 9.69 -15.66 3.28
CA PHE A 515 10.35 -14.51 3.92
C PHE A 515 9.44 -13.82 4.93
N GLY A 516 10.02 -13.37 6.04
CA GLY A 516 9.32 -12.53 7.02
C GLY A 516 9.08 -11.12 6.47
N ASP A 517 7.97 -10.49 6.83
CA ASP A 517 7.69 -9.11 6.43
C ASP A 517 8.33 -8.07 7.37
N HIS A 518 8.39 -8.32 8.63
CA HIS A 518 9.10 -7.60 9.68
C HIS A 518 9.02 -8.39 10.99
N ASN A 519 9.80 -7.97 11.99
CA ASN A 519 9.64 -8.47 13.35
C ASN A 519 9.03 -7.40 14.25
N THR A 520 8.49 -7.80 15.38
CA THR A 520 8.10 -6.89 16.44
C THR A 520 9.30 -6.59 17.33
N ARG A 521 9.48 -5.32 17.72
CA ARG A 521 10.57 -4.96 18.63
C ARG A 521 10.49 -5.75 19.93
N ILE A 522 11.52 -6.55 20.23
CA ILE A 522 11.60 -7.45 21.37
C ILE A 522 12.80 -7.01 22.22
N SER A 523 12.63 -6.99 23.54
CA SER A 523 13.64 -6.46 24.45
C SER A 523 14.48 -7.52 25.15
N GLN A 524 14.39 -8.78 24.80
CA GLN A 524 15.22 -9.86 25.36
C GLN A 524 15.30 -11.02 24.35
N ILE A 525 16.44 -11.13 23.67
CA ILE A 525 16.74 -12.20 22.71
C ILE A 525 18.12 -12.80 22.98
N PRO A 526 18.34 -13.44 24.14
CA PRO A 526 19.67 -13.85 24.60
C PRO A 526 20.34 -14.88 23.71
N HIS A 527 19.62 -15.53 22.81
CA HIS A 527 20.13 -16.49 21.84
C HIS A 527 20.68 -15.84 20.55
N MET A 528 20.52 -14.54 20.39
CA MET A 528 21.09 -13.78 19.28
C MET A 528 22.29 -12.95 19.71
N ALA A 529 23.13 -12.53 18.74
CA ALA A 529 24.23 -11.62 19.03
C ALA A 529 23.70 -10.30 19.63
N PRO A 530 24.40 -9.71 20.63
CA PRO A 530 23.96 -8.50 21.32
C PRO A 530 23.63 -7.32 20.39
N ALA A 531 24.26 -7.25 19.23
CA ALA A 531 24.05 -6.20 18.23
C ALA A 531 22.59 -6.14 17.77
N PHE A 532 21.91 -7.27 17.60
CA PHE A 532 20.52 -7.29 17.11
C PHE A 532 19.59 -6.54 18.05
N GLU A 533 19.67 -6.78 19.35
CA GLU A 533 18.86 -6.09 20.35
C GLU A 533 19.35 -4.66 20.60
N GLN A 534 20.66 -4.47 20.79
CA GLN A 534 21.20 -3.19 21.26
C GLN A 534 21.21 -2.10 20.19
N LEU A 535 21.26 -2.48 18.91
CA LEU A 535 21.25 -1.57 17.76
C LEU A 535 19.86 -1.53 17.08
N GLY A 536 18.90 -2.34 17.53
CA GLY A 536 17.53 -2.36 17.01
C GLY A 536 17.38 -3.10 15.68
N LEU A 537 18.33 -3.96 15.31
CA LEU A 537 18.31 -4.74 14.07
C LEU A 537 17.28 -5.87 14.09
N GLU A 538 16.84 -6.31 15.27
CA GLU A 538 15.88 -7.39 15.43
C GLU A 538 14.55 -7.14 14.69
N SER A 539 14.19 -5.88 14.55
CA SER A 539 12.93 -5.50 13.89
C SER A 539 12.98 -5.67 12.37
N ASN A 540 14.17 -5.50 11.78
CA ASN A 540 14.40 -5.58 10.34
C ASN A 540 14.95 -6.96 9.91
N ASN A 541 15.52 -7.75 10.84
CA ASN A 541 16.09 -9.05 10.55
C ASN A 541 15.02 -10.15 10.57
N VAL A 542 14.74 -10.72 9.39
CA VAL A 542 13.67 -11.68 9.17
C VAL A 542 14.21 -12.93 8.45
N PRO A 543 13.57 -14.11 8.57
CA PRO A 543 14.00 -15.29 7.86
C PRO A 543 13.81 -15.15 6.35
N LEU A 544 14.72 -15.75 5.58
CA LEU A 544 14.57 -16.00 4.16
C LEU A 544 15.03 -17.41 3.82
N LEU A 545 14.15 -18.15 3.12
CA LEU A 545 14.44 -19.44 2.52
C LEU A 545 14.03 -19.43 1.05
N ILE A 546 14.90 -19.89 0.15
CA ILE A 546 14.53 -20.17 -1.24
C ILE A 546 14.64 -21.66 -1.44
N HIS A 547 13.52 -22.30 -1.69
CA HIS A 547 13.40 -23.75 -1.86
C HIS A 547 12.93 -24.10 -3.27
N ALA A 548 13.56 -25.10 -3.87
CA ALA A 548 13.06 -25.72 -5.09
C ALA A 548 13.49 -27.19 -5.13
N PRO A 549 12.67 -28.09 -5.68
CA PRO A 549 13.08 -29.48 -5.89
C PRO A 549 14.37 -29.55 -6.75
N GLY A 550 15.36 -30.30 -6.26
CA GLY A 550 16.66 -30.43 -6.93
C GLY A 550 17.64 -29.26 -6.71
N LEU A 551 17.23 -28.20 -6.05
CA LEU A 551 18.15 -27.12 -5.64
C LEU A 551 19.15 -27.64 -4.59
N LYS A 552 20.44 -27.45 -4.85
CA LYS A 552 21.45 -27.82 -3.85
C LYS A 552 21.36 -26.86 -2.66
N PRO A 553 21.22 -27.38 -1.44
CA PRO A 553 21.19 -26.55 -0.23
C PRO A 553 22.46 -25.71 -0.10
N ARG A 554 22.30 -24.47 0.33
CA ARG A 554 23.40 -23.53 0.55
C ARG A 554 23.07 -22.62 1.72
N VAL A 555 24.04 -22.39 2.60
CA VAL A 555 23.98 -21.33 3.60
C VAL A 555 24.61 -20.08 3.01
N ILE A 556 23.90 -18.95 3.10
CA ILE A 556 24.33 -17.65 2.59
C ILE A 556 24.54 -16.73 3.78
N ASP A 557 25.81 -16.36 3.98
CA ASP A 557 26.24 -15.52 5.09
C ASP A 557 26.27 -14.02 4.72
N GLU A 558 26.20 -13.68 3.43
CA GLU A 558 26.15 -12.29 2.97
C GLU A 558 24.85 -11.61 3.42
N ALA A 559 24.93 -10.30 3.67
CA ALA A 559 23.74 -9.49 3.89
C ALA A 559 22.91 -9.36 2.61
N VAL A 560 21.63 -9.67 2.69
CA VAL A 560 20.68 -9.62 1.56
C VAL A 560 19.46 -8.80 1.96
N GLY A 561 19.00 -7.95 1.05
CA GLY A 561 17.82 -7.11 1.26
C GLY A 561 16.59 -7.60 0.51
N LEU A 562 15.42 -7.17 0.97
CA LEU A 562 14.14 -7.51 0.35
C LEU A 562 14.08 -7.15 -1.15
N ALA A 563 14.70 -6.05 -1.56
CA ALA A 563 14.77 -5.64 -2.96
C ALA A 563 15.48 -6.66 -3.86
N ASP A 564 16.38 -7.49 -3.30
CA ASP A 564 17.17 -8.46 -4.04
C ASP A 564 16.37 -9.73 -4.40
N LEU A 565 15.17 -9.95 -3.82
CA LEU A 565 14.40 -11.18 -4.04
C LEU A 565 13.94 -11.35 -5.49
N LEU A 566 13.27 -10.34 -6.06
CA LEU A 566 12.73 -10.45 -7.42
C LEU A 566 13.82 -10.64 -8.48
N PRO A 567 14.92 -9.85 -8.50
CA PRO A 567 15.99 -10.08 -9.47
C PRO A 567 16.67 -11.44 -9.29
N THR A 568 16.83 -11.92 -8.04
CA THR A 568 17.38 -13.26 -7.76
C THR A 568 16.49 -14.36 -8.30
N VAL A 569 15.17 -14.28 -8.05
CA VAL A 569 14.22 -15.30 -8.50
C VAL A 569 14.03 -15.25 -10.02
N ALA A 570 14.04 -14.06 -10.63
CA ALA A 570 14.04 -13.92 -12.08
C ALA A 570 15.28 -14.58 -12.71
N GLY A 571 16.45 -14.35 -12.12
CA GLY A 571 17.69 -15.04 -12.50
C GLY A 571 17.57 -16.56 -12.35
N MET A 572 17.07 -17.07 -11.23
CA MET A 572 16.84 -18.51 -10.99
C MET A 572 15.83 -19.10 -11.98
N ALA A 573 14.82 -18.35 -12.37
CA ALA A 573 13.81 -18.78 -13.33
C ALA A 573 14.28 -18.67 -14.79
N GLY A 574 15.47 -18.10 -15.03
CA GLY A 574 15.99 -17.89 -16.38
C GLY A 574 15.27 -16.79 -17.17
N MET A 575 14.69 -15.80 -16.48
CA MET A 575 13.96 -14.71 -17.11
C MET A 575 14.89 -13.52 -17.36
N PRO A 576 15.06 -13.06 -18.61
CA PRO A 576 15.73 -11.79 -18.88
C PRO A 576 14.90 -10.64 -18.31
N PHE A 577 15.54 -9.62 -17.77
CA PHE A 577 14.81 -8.51 -17.19
C PHE A 577 15.57 -7.19 -17.27
N ARG A 578 14.79 -6.11 -17.29
CA ARG A 578 15.24 -4.74 -17.11
C ARG A 578 14.86 -4.31 -15.69
N ASN A 579 15.87 -4.00 -14.87
CA ASN A 579 15.68 -3.57 -13.49
C ASN A 579 16.03 -2.08 -13.33
N ALA A 580 15.06 -1.27 -12.98
CA ALA A 580 15.23 0.15 -12.65
C ALA A 580 15.22 0.41 -11.13
N ALA A 581 14.96 -0.63 -10.30
CA ALA A 581 14.88 -0.56 -8.85
C ALA A 581 16.25 -0.85 -8.17
N MET A 582 16.28 -0.97 -6.85
CA MET A 582 17.54 -1.04 -6.09
C MET A 582 18.11 -2.45 -5.94
N GLY A 583 17.29 -3.49 -6.13
CA GLY A 583 17.72 -4.87 -5.91
C GLY A 583 18.69 -5.39 -6.95
N ARG A 584 19.47 -6.40 -6.56
CA ARG A 584 20.42 -7.12 -7.42
C ARG A 584 20.24 -8.62 -7.28
N ASP A 585 20.50 -9.36 -8.34
CA ASP A 585 20.58 -10.82 -8.29
C ASP A 585 21.77 -11.24 -7.40
N ILE A 586 21.49 -11.98 -6.33
CA ILE A 586 22.52 -12.46 -5.41
C ILE A 586 23.45 -13.52 -6.01
N GLN A 587 23.08 -14.11 -7.13
CA GLN A 587 23.92 -15.06 -7.86
C GLN A 587 25.09 -14.34 -8.57
N GLN A 588 24.94 -13.02 -8.77
CA GLN A 588 25.99 -12.18 -9.34
C GLN A 588 26.88 -11.63 -8.23
N PRO A 589 28.19 -11.58 -8.42
CA PRO A 589 29.11 -11.01 -7.43
C PRO A 589 28.79 -9.54 -7.17
N ALA A 590 29.02 -9.09 -5.94
CA ALA A 590 28.99 -7.66 -5.64
C ALA A 590 30.15 -6.96 -6.40
N PRO A 591 29.92 -5.78 -7.00
CA PRO A 591 30.97 -5.08 -7.75
C PRO A 591 32.23 -4.77 -6.93
N GLU A 592 32.06 -4.35 -5.69
CA GLU A 592 33.15 -4.07 -4.74
C GLU A 592 32.68 -4.26 -3.30
N GLY A 593 33.50 -4.92 -2.49
CA GLY A 593 33.27 -5.12 -1.07
C GLY A 593 32.02 -5.91 -0.71
N GLU A 594 31.63 -5.83 0.55
CA GLU A 594 30.43 -6.50 1.03
C GLU A 594 29.13 -5.84 0.52
N ARG A 595 28.08 -6.64 0.38
CA ARG A 595 26.74 -6.12 0.10
C ARG A 595 26.25 -5.26 1.24
N VAL A 596 25.57 -4.18 0.90
CA VAL A 596 24.98 -3.23 1.86
C VAL A 596 23.46 -3.22 1.70
N VAL A 597 22.74 -3.48 2.77
CA VAL A 597 21.28 -3.35 2.78
C VAL A 597 20.92 -2.03 3.46
N PRO A 598 20.23 -1.11 2.74
CA PRO A 598 19.77 0.14 3.33
C PRO A 598 18.59 -0.13 4.27
N LEU A 599 18.64 0.47 5.46
CA LEU A 599 17.62 0.33 6.51
C LEU A 599 17.10 1.68 6.97
N VAL A 600 15.85 1.70 7.41
CA VAL A 600 15.30 2.73 8.30
C VAL A 600 15.11 2.08 9.67
N LEU A 601 16.03 2.36 10.57
CA LEU A 601 16.07 1.75 11.90
C LEU A 601 15.10 2.40 12.89
N ARG A 602 14.80 3.68 12.66
CA ARG A 602 13.82 4.43 13.43
C ARG A 602 13.10 5.42 12.55
N GLU A 603 11.79 5.38 12.57
CA GLU A 603 10.93 6.37 11.96
C GLU A 603 10.60 7.52 12.92
N GLY A 604 9.92 8.55 12.44
CA GLY A 604 9.41 9.67 13.22
C GLY A 604 10.08 11.00 12.92
N THR A 605 10.11 11.90 13.91
CA THR A 605 10.59 13.28 13.72
C THR A 605 12.08 13.35 13.39
N PHE A 606 12.88 12.44 13.96
CA PHE A 606 14.32 12.31 13.72
C PHE A 606 14.63 10.87 13.29
N PRO A 607 14.40 10.53 12.00
CA PRO A 607 14.66 9.19 11.51
C PRO A 607 16.14 8.84 11.58
N ILE A 608 16.42 7.59 11.92
CA ILE A 608 17.77 7.00 11.83
C ILE A 608 17.76 6.04 10.65
N ILE A 609 18.70 6.24 9.75
CA ILE A 609 18.97 5.35 8.62
C ILE A 609 20.22 4.53 8.90
N GLY A 610 20.31 3.37 8.29
CA GLY A 610 21.45 2.48 8.41
C GLY A 610 21.83 1.80 7.10
N GLY A 611 23.06 1.36 7.04
CA GLY A 611 23.57 0.43 6.04
C GLY A 611 24.17 -0.76 6.74
N VAL A 612 23.55 -1.95 6.58
CA VAL A 612 24.03 -3.18 7.21
C VAL A 612 24.75 -4.06 6.20
N THR A 613 25.91 -4.59 6.61
CA THR A 613 26.65 -5.65 5.91
C THR A 613 26.61 -6.94 6.73
N GLN A 614 27.40 -7.93 6.35
CA GLN A 614 27.59 -9.12 7.15
C GLN A 614 28.28 -8.82 8.51
N HIS A 615 29.19 -7.84 8.55
CA HIS A 615 30.03 -7.59 9.71
C HIS A 615 29.72 -6.27 10.43
N PHE A 616 29.26 -5.26 9.71
CA PHE A 616 29.10 -3.91 10.23
C PHE A 616 27.70 -3.35 10.03
N LEU A 617 27.33 -2.46 10.94
CA LEU A 617 26.19 -1.57 10.79
C LEU A 617 26.67 -0.12 10.87
N LEU A 618 26.49 0.64 9.80
CA LEU A 618 26.59 2.09 9.86
C LEU A 618 25.22 2.66 10.22
N GLN A 619 25.17 3.56 11.18
CA GLN A 619 23.98 4.34 11.54
C GLN A 619 24.25 5.83 11.39
N MET A 620 23.25 6.60 10.96
CA MET A 620 23.30 8.08 10.93
C MET A 620 21.89 8.67 10.97
N GLN A 621 21.80 9.96 11.26
CA GLN A 621 20.56 10.69 11.04
C GLN A 621 20.22 10.72 9.54
N HIS A 622 18.94 10.85 9.21
CA HIS A 622 18.49 10.87 7.81
C HIS A 622 19.07 12.04 6.98
N ASP A 623 19.57 13.08 7.63
CA ASP A 623 20.27 14.21 6.97
C ASP A 623 21.76 13.94 6.73
N GLY A 624 22.26 12.79 7.20
CA GLY A 624 23.65 12.37 7.10
C GLY A 624 24.51 12.79 8.28
N SER A 625 23.94 13.44 9.30
CA SER A 625 24.68 13.85 10.50
C SER A 625 24.90 12.70 11.48
N SER A 626 25.91 12.84 12.33
CA SER A 626 26.25 11.90 13.41
C SER A 626 26.38 10.43 12.95
N PRO A 627 27.20 10.13 11.94
CA PRO A 627 27.45 8.76 11.51
C PRO A 627 28.30 8.02 12.55
N THR A 628 27.94 6.76 12.83
CA THR A 628 28.68 5.81 13.70
C THR A 628 28.75 4.45 13.03
N LEU A 629 29.86 3.73 13.23
CA LEU A 629 30.08 2.39 12.73
C LEU A 629 30.12 1.39 13.90
N HIS A 630 29.39 0.30 13.75
CA HIS A 630 29.25 -0.71 14.79
C HIS A 630 29.63 -2.09 14.27
N ASP A 631 30.43 -2.82 15.04
CA ASP A 631 30.77 -4.23 14.78
C ASP A 631 29.66 -5.15 15.31
N LEU A 632 29.04 -5.93 14.41
CA LEU A 632 27.92 -6.81 14.73
C LEU A 632 28.33 -8.04 15.56
N ALA A 633 29.61 -8.41 15.56
CA ALA A 633 30.15 -9.52 16.34
C ALA A 633 30.58 -9.10 17.77
N SER A 634 30.64 -7.79 18.03
CA SER A 634 31.13 -7.25 19.31
C SER A 634 30.17 -7.60 20.47
N GLN A 635 30.74 -7.79 21.66
CA GLN A 635 30.00 -7.90 22.91
C GLN A 635 29.55 -6.50 23.42
N THR A 636 30.16 -5.42 22.91
CA THR A 636 29.84 -4.02 23.18
C THR A 636 29.46 -3.30 21.89
N PRO A 637 28.40 -3.74 21.17
CA PRO A 637 28.13 -3.29 19.81
C PRO A 637 27.73 -1.80 19.71
N ARG A 638 27.45 -1.14 20.82
CA ARG A 638 27.17 0.32 20.85
C ARG A 638 28.42 1.18 20.71
N GLU A 639 29.61 0.59 20.85
CA GLU A 639 30.87 1.30 20.64
C GLU A 639 31.01 1.68 19.15
N ASP A 640 31.47 2.92 18.92
CA ASP A 640 31.78 3.38 17.58
C ASP A 640 33.20 2.92 17.21
N VAL A 641 33.29 2.11 16.16
CA VAL A 641 34.58 1.56 15.67
C VAL A 641 35.04 2.25 14.39
N ALA A 642 34.50 3.42 14.04
CA ALA A 642 34.83 4.16 12.82
C ALA A 642 36.32 4.48 12.69
N GLU A 643 37.02 4.84 13.79
CA GLU A 643 38.45 5.12 13.80
C GLU A 643 39.31 3.85 13.56
N GLN A 644 38.77 2.68 13.88
CA GLN A 644 39.45 1.40 13.70
C GLN A 644 39.31 0.86 12.27
N HIS A 645 38.22 1.26 11.57
CA HIS A 645 37.88 0.82 10.22
C HIS A 645 37.53 2.01 9.29
N PRO A 646 38.47 2.95 9.05
CA PRO A 646 38.19 4.21 8.37
C PRO A 646 37.77 4.04 6.90
N GLU A 647 38.31 3.07 6.19
CA GLU A 647 37.94 2.82 4.79
C GLU A 647 36.53 2.28 4.68
N GLU A 648 36.16 1.31 5.53
CA GLU A 648 34.81 0.74 5.55
C GLU A 648 33.78 1.75 6.03
N PHE A 649 34.13 2.57 7.03
CA PHE A 649 33.29 3.67 7.48
C PHE A 649 32.95 4.64 6.35
N GLN A 650 33.95 5.09 5.59
CA GLN A 650 33.74 6.00 4.47
C GLN A 650 32.90 5.35 3.36
N ARG A 651 33.20 4.08 3.03
CA ARG A 651 32.45 3.31 2.04
C ARG A 651 30.97 3.19 2.43
N LEU A 652 30.69 2.76 3.65
CA LEU A 652 29.34 2.56 4.14
C LEU A 652 28.59 3.87 4.32
N GLN A 653 29.25 4.95 4.76
CA GLN A 653 28.63 6.26 4.89
C GLN A 653 28.13 6.77 3.54
N GLY A 654 28.94 6.67 2.49
CA GLY A 654 28.55 7.09 1.14
C GLY A 654 27.43 6.23 0.57
N LEU A 655 27.53 4.90 0.70
CA LEU A 655 26.51 3.97 0.20
C LEU A 655 25.20 4.11 0.95
N THR A 656 25.21 4.15 2.28
CA THR A 656 23.98 4.27 3.08
C THR A 656 23.20 5.53 2.71
N ARG A 657 23.90 6.67 2.65
CA ARG A 657 23.29 7.94 2.28
C ARG A 657 22.79 7.94 0.85
N GLY A 658 23.63 7.50 -0.08
CA GLY A 658 23.31 7.46 -1.49
C GLY A 658 22.12 6.52 -1.80
N LEU A 659 22.08 5.33 -1.19
CA LEU A 659 20.97 4.38 -1.34
C LEU A 659 19.66 4.94 -0.75
N HIS A 660 19.73 5.63 0.40
CA HIS A 660 18.55 6.25 0.99
C HIS A 660 17.99 7.39 0.13
N GLU A 661 18.84 8.31 -0.35
CA GLU A 661 18.40 9.41 -1.23
C GLU A 661 17.91 8.88 -2.59
N SER A 662 18.56 7.84 -3.14
CA SER A 662 18.11 7.17 -4.36
C SER A 662 16.75 6.48 -4.16
N ALA A 663 16.51 5.84 -3.01
CA ALA A 663 15.21 5.26 -2.69
C ALA A 663 14.11 6.32 -2.65
N ARG A 664 14.38 7.49 -2.06
CA ARG A 664 13.44 8.63 -2.03
C ARG A 664 13.10 9.13 -3.45
N LEU A 665 14.08 9.21 -4.33
CA LEU A 665 13.86 9.56 -5.74
C LEU A 665 13.04 8.46 -6.44
N MET A 666 13.45 7.21 -6.30
CA MET A 666 12.83 6.07 -6.99
C MET A 666 11.38 5.84 -6.58
N LEU A 667 10.95 6.21 -5.36
CA LEU A 667 9.52 6.19 -4.99
C LEU A 667 8.65 6.95 -6.02
N PHE A 668 9.20 7.99 -6.65
CA PHE A 668 8.49 8.84 -7.61
C PHE A 668 8.87 8.59 -9.07
N GLN A 669 10.05 8.03 -9.34
CA GLN A 669 10.55 7.83 -10.70
C GLN A 669 10.54 6.38 -11.17
N ASN A 670 10.45 5.39 -10.27
CA ASN A 670 10.25 3.99 -10.64
C ASN A 670 8.81 3.76 -11.12
N VAL A 671 8.33 4.67 -11.96
CA VAL A 671 6.97 4.61 -12.49
C VAL A 671 6.99 3.74 -13.73
N ARG A 672 6.01 2.88 -13.85
CA ARG A 672 5.76 2.10 -15.05
C ARG A 672 5.40 3.04 -16.21
N GLU A 673 6.09 2.90 -17.33
CA GLU A 673 5.80 3.58 -18.60
C GLU A 673 4.41 3.23 -19.15
#